data_4a157d88e9b4506798418d76bc1a6eec
#
_entry.id   4a157d88e9b4506798418d76bc1a6eec
#
_cell.length_a   1.000
_cell.length_b   1.000
_cell.length_c   1.000
_cell.angle_alpha   90.00
_cell.angle_beta   90.00
_cell.angle_gamma   90.00
#
_symmetry.space_group_name_H-M   'P 1'
#
loop_
_entity.id
_entity.type
_entity.pdbx_description
1 polymer ?
#
loop_
_entity_poly.entity_id
_entity_poly.type
_entity_poly.pdbx_seq_one_letter_code
_entity_poly.pdbx_strand_id
1 'polypeptide(L)'
;MSLPRVAPQQSLLEHYQAYINALSASSFKGDIEYSYASRLAVATDNSVYQKLPQAVVFPTCVEDLKLIGELVKAHPLVRFSARGGGTGTNGQSLTDGIVVDLSRHMNKVLEINVEEKWVRVQAGVVKDALNDALRPHGFFFSPDLSTSNRATVGGMINTDASGQGSLVYGKTSDHVLGLTSVLANGEVLHTSPMSVDEAKARAENTDGYGRILSQVLETCVGKRQAIVEKFPRLNRFLTGYDLEHAYDEANESIDVSRLIAGSEGSLAMVAEAKLSLTPIATHKALVNIKYDSFESALRHAPAMVAANATSVETVDSKVLNLAKTDIIWHSIADLITDIPNKDMLGLNMVEYNSNDEGEIKARIAELEARLTKAAETGEGGVIGYQVTFNKVDIGRIYAMRKKAVGLLGKTKGAQKPIAFAEDTAVPPENLADFIMAFRALLDSHGLQYGMFGHVDAGVLHVRPALDLCDVEQEKLMHQISDEVVALVAKYGGLMWGEHGKGYRSEYGPAFFGESLFTELRKIKTAFDPLNKMNPGKICTPLNSQDELVKVSDTKRATFDRTIPVAFKQAFAPAMECNGNGLCFNYDTTSPMCPSSKVTRDRRHSPKGRAGLIREWIRLLGKEGVDTHALSAEQFDTSFWQRFQNSRNKQNKDDFSHEVLDAMNGCLACKSCSSQCPVKVDVPEFRATFLSIYYQRYMRPAKDYLVANIERMAPMMAKVPGLVNVFLKAPWMQRAIEKTVGYVDTPILSQPPLTQRVEAKVTQYNYDALRGLSETQKANTVLIVQDPFTSFYDASVVEDYVSLVSTLGFTPVLLPFKPNGKPEHVKGFLSRFAKTAKNTAEFLNEVASLNIPMVGVDASLVLCYRDEYVKTLGEDRGDFHVLTVNEWLAMVPDSTFANVSKGAQQPLALLSHCTEKTAMPASEQDWQAIFAKVGQPIDIVAVGCCGMAGTYGHEAEQKQKSLAIYGLSWEQALKQYPQDAIMATGYSCRSQVARIEQFKPRHPLQCLLAVLQQ
;
A
#
# COMPACT_ATOMS: atom_id res chain seq x y z
N MET A 1 12.78 -2.35 -36.88
CA MET A 1 12.20 -3.68 -36.52
C MET A 1 10.77 -3.49 -36.06
N SER A 2 9.86 -4.41 -36.36
CA SER A 2 8.51 -4.35 -35.76
C SER A 2 8.54 -5.01 -34.38
N LEU A 3 7.81 -4.45 -33.40
CA LEU A 3 7.66 -5.05 -32.10
C LEU A 3 7.07 -6.47 -32.26
N PRO A 4 7.72 -7.55 -31.73
CA PRO A 4 7.19 -8.90 -31.87
C PRO A 4 5.94 -9.13 -31.04
N ARG A 5 5.18 -10.18 -31.36
CA ARG A 5 4.17 -10.74 -30.48
C ARG A 5 4.84 -11.45 -29.32
N VAL A 6 4.34 -11.28 -28.14
CA VAL A 6 4.88 -11.89 -26.92
C VAL A 6 3.94 -12.99 -26.44
N ALA A 7 4.36 -14.24 -26.59
CA ALA A 7 3.56 -15.38 -26.15
C ALA A 7 3.71 -15.65 -24.66
N PRO A 8 2.62 -15.96 -23.92
CA PRO A 8 2.71 -16.47 -22.55
C PRO A 8 3.53 -17.76 -22.53
N GLN A 9 4.44 -17.87 -21.55
CA GLN A 9 5.42 -19.00 -21.55
C GLN A 9 4.94 -20.30 -20.93
N GLN A 10 3.79 -20.31 -20.24
CA GLN A 10 3.29 -21.52 -19.59
C GLN A 10 1.79 -21.69 -19.82
N SER A 11 1.43 -22.70 -20.60
CA SER A 11 0.07 -23.24 -20.65
C SER A 11 -0.31 -23.87 -19.31
N LEU A 12 -1.60 -23.99 -19.06
CA LEU A 12 -2.10 -24.79 -17.93
C LEU A 12 -1.75 -26.27 -18.12
N LEU A 13 -1.44 -26.95 -17.02
CA LEU A 13 -1.32 -28.40 -17.04
C LEU A 13 -2.70 -29.04 -17.26
N GLU A 14 -2.78 -30.11 -18.04
CA GLU A 14 -4.05 -30.74 -18.45
C GLU A 14 -4.97 -31.11 -17.27
N HIS A 15 -4.41 -31.65 -16.20
CA HIS A 15 -5.20 -32.03 -15.02
C HIS A 15 -5.75 -30.81 -14.27
N TYR A 16 -5.07 -29.65 -14.28
CA TYR A 16 -5.63 -28.40 -13.73
C TYR A 16 -6.69 -27.80 -14.66
N GLN A 17 -6.51 -27.89 -15.97
CA GLN A 17 -7.53 -27.47 -16.93
C GLN A 17 -8.81 -28.30 -16.77
N ALA A 18 -8.68 -29.64 -16.60
CA ALA A 18 -9.82 -30.51 -16.34
C ALA A 18 -10.55 -30.13 -15.05
N TYR A 19 -9.82 -29.86 -13.98
CA TYR A 19 -10.40 -29.40 -12.71
C TYR A 19 -11.12 -28.06 -12.86
N ILE A 20 -10.51 -27.08 -13.51
CA ILE A 20 -11.09 -25.74 -13.75
C ILE A 20 -12.39 -25.87 -14.54
N ASN A 21 -12.42 -26.73 -15.56
CA ASN A 21 -13.62 -27.00 -16.35
C ASN A 21 -14.75 -27.63 -15.49
N ALA A 22 -14.39 -28.57 -14.61
CA ALA A 22 -15.34 -29.19 -13.67
C ALA A 22 -15.88 -28.17 -12.66
N LEU A 23 -15.03 -27.32 -12.11
CA LEU A 23 -15.44 -26.25 -11.17
C LEU A 23 -16.34 -25.23 -11.86
N SER A 24 -16.02 -24.84 -13.10
CA SER A 24 -16.85 -23.92 -13.90
C SER A 24 -18.22 -24.50 -14.27
N ALA A 25 -18.31 -25.83 -14.41
CA ALA A 25 -19.55 -26.53 -14.71
C ALA A 25 -20.41 -26.85 -13.46
N SER A 26 -19.86 -26.65 -12.26
CA SER A 26 -20.53 -26.87 -10.97
C SER A 26 -21.41 -25.68 -10.56
N SER A 27 -21.98 -25.75 -9.36
CA SER A 27 -22.72 -24.61 -8.74
C SER A 27 -21.82 -23.57 -8.09
N PHE A 28 -20.52 -23.55 -8.39
CA PHE A 28 -19.58 -22.55 -7.89
C PHE A 28 -20.01 -21.14 -8.32
N LYS A 29 -20.09 -20.21 -7.36
CA LYS A 29 -20.59 -18.85 -7.57
C LYS A 29 -19.48 -17.81 -7.69
N GLY A 30 -18.27 -18.20 -7.34
CA GLY A 30 -17.12 -17.30 -7.35
C GLY A 30 -16.51 -17.08 -8.73
N ASP A 31 -15.42 -16.29 -8.78
CA ASP A 31 -14.68 -16.06 -10.00
C ASP A 31 -13.56 -17.10 -10.18
N ILE A 32 -13.28 -17.46 -11.43
CA ILE A 32 -12.18 -18.35 -11.81
C ILE A 32 -11.32 -17.61 -12.84
N GLU A 33 -10.07 -17.34 -12.50
CA GLU A 33 -9.14 -16.62 -13.36
C GLU A 33 -7.89 -17.46 -13.62
N TYR A 34 -7.57 -17.69 -14.88
CA TYR A 34 -6.41 -18.46 -15.31
C TYR A 34 -5.60 -17.79 -16.43
N SER A 35 -5.90 -16.52 -16.74
CA SER A 35 -5.07 -15.73 -17.66
C SER A 35 -3.64 -15.61 -17.10
N TYR A 36 -2.67 -15.42 -17.98
CA TYR A 36 -1.28 -15.33 -17.56
C TYR A 36 -1.06 -14.15 -16.60
N ALA A 37 -1.68 -12.99 -16.87
CA ALA A 37 -1.62 -11.82 -16.00
C ALA A 37 -2.24 -12.06 -14.61
N SER A 38 -3.37 -12.77 -14.53
CA SER A 38 -4.01 -13.09 -13.25
C SER A 38 -3.12 -14.01 -12.39
N ARG A 39 -2.50 -15.01 -13.03
CA ARG A 39 -1.56 -15.94 -12.39
C ARG A 39 -0.30 -15.22 -11.91
N LEU A 40 0.28 -14.33 -12.72
CA LEU A 40 1.47 -13.53 -12.38
C LEU A 40 1.19 -12.56 -11.23
N ALA A 41 0.02 -11.95 -11.16
CA ALA A 41 -0.34 -10.99 -10.11
C ALA A 41 -0.32 -11.62 -8.70
N VAL A 42 -0.48 -12.94 -8.60
CA VAL A 42 -0.41 -13.70 -7.34
C VAL A 42 0.82 -14.60 -7.23
N ALA A 43 1.68 -14.65 -8.26
CA ALA A 43 2.93 -15.42 -8.25
C ALA A 43 3.96 -14.90 -7.24
N THR A 44 3.74 -13.70 -6.68
CA THR A 44 4.58 -13.07 -5.65
C THR A 44 3.73 -12.60 -4.48
N ASP A 45 4.32 -12.59 -3.29
CA ASP A 45 3.78 -11.96 -2.09
C ASP A 45 4.74 -10.88 -1.56
N ASN A 46 4.86 -10.68 -0.27
CA ASN A 46 5.83 -9.72 0.30
C ASN A 46 7.23 -10.35 0.49
N SER A 47 7.41 -11.61 0.14
CA SER A 47 8.70 -12.31 0.18
C SER A 47 9.55 -12.06 -1.06
N VAL A 48 10.74 -12.61 -1.06
CA VAL A 48 11.66 -12.61 -2.22
C VAL A 48 11.34 -13.68 -3.25
N TYR A 49 10.48 -14.65 -2.92
CA TYR A 49 10.16 -15.80 -3.75
C TYR A 49 9.15 -15.50 -4.85
N GLN A 50 9.17 -16.32 -5.90
CA GLN A 50 8.19 -16.30 -6.98
C GLN A 50 7.83 -17.71 -7.41
N LYS A 51 6.51 -18.00 -7.41
CA LYS A 51 5.98 -19.29 -7.88
C LYS A 51 4.70 -19.06 -8.67
N LEU A 52 4.67 -19.43 -9.95
CA LEU A 52 3.53 -19.18 -10.83
C LEU A 52 2.44 -20.25 -10.60
N PRO A 53 1.24 -19.88 -10.13
CA PRO A 53 0.15 -20.84 -9.98
C PRO A 53 -0.49 -21.21 -11.31
N GLN A 54 -1.32 -22.27 -11.30
CA GLN A 54 -2.11 -22.68 -12.46
C GLN A 54 -3.35 -21.79 -12.65
N ALA A 55 -4.02 -21.43 -11.55
CA ALA A 55 -5.19 -20.56 -11.57
C ALA A 55 -5.37 -19.85 -10.24
N VAL A 56 -6.27 -18.87 -10.24
CA VAL A 56 -6.76 -18.20 -9.04
C VAL A 56 -8.26 -18.34 -8.99
N VAL A 57 -8.81 -18.81 -7.87
CA VAL A 57 -10.24 -18.89 -7.63
C VAL A 57 -10.64 -17.98 -6.47
N PHE A 58 -11.79 -17.33 -6.59
CA PHE A 58 -12.28 -16.34 -5.63
C PHE A 58 -13.66 -16.79 -5.11
N PRO A 59 -13.72 -17.63 -4.07
CA PRO A 59 -14.99 -18.10 -3.51
C PRO A 59 -15.78 -16.96 -2.88
N THR A 60 -17.11 -17.12 -2.84
CA THR A 60 -18.04 -16.13 -2.26
C THR A 60 -18.59 -16.55 -0.91
N CYS A 61 -18.58 -17.85 -0.62
CA CYS A 61 -19.18 -18.44 0.59
C CYS A 61 -18.51 -19.78 0.95
N VAL A 62 -18.94 -20.37 2.06
CA VAL A 62 -18.47 -21.67 2.55
C VAL A 62 -18.78 -22.79 1.55
N GLU A 63 -19.95 -22.74 0.90
CA GLU A 63 -20.37 -23.72 -0.10
C GLU A 63 -19.43 -23.73 -1.32
N ASP A 64 -18.92 -22.57 -1.73
CA ASP A 64 -17.91 -22.50 -2.80
C ASP A 64 -16.61 -23.20 -2.39
N LEU A 65 -16.14 -23.00 -1.15
CA LEU A 65 -14.97 -23.67 -0.60
C LEU A 65 -15.17 -25.19 -0.52
N LYS A 66 -16.36 -25.61 -0.12
CA LYS A 66 -16.74 -27.03 -0.09
C LYS A 66 -16.63 -27.66 -1.48
N LEU A 67 -17.18 -27.02 -2.52
CA LEU A 67 -17.08 -27.49 -3.91
C LEU A 67 -15.65 -27.58 -4.40
N ILE A 68 -14.79 -26.60 -4.04
CA ILE A 68 -13.35 -26.63 -4.38
C ILE A 68 -12.74 -27.92 -3.83
N GLY A 69 -13.02 -28.31 -2.60
CA GLY A 69 -12.49 -29.53 -1.98
C GLY A 69 -13.13 -30.81 -2.52
N GLU A 70 -14.45 -30.88 -2.67
CA GLU A 70 -15.17 -32.07 -3.12
C GLU A 70 -14.69 -32.57 -4.48
N LEU A 71 -14.39 -31.65 -5.41
CA LEU A 71 -13.89 -31.98 -6.75
C LEU A 71 -12.50 -32.60 -6.77
N VAL A 72 -11.72 -32.48 -5.68
CA VAL A 72 -10.38 -33.08 -5.58
C VAL A 72 -10.43 -34.59 -5.65
N LYS A 73 -11.52 -35.24 -5.25
CA LYS A 73 -11.69 -36.70 -5.34
C LYS A 73 -11.54 -37.19 -6.79
N ALA A 74 -12.09 -36.44 -7.74
CA ALA A 74 -12.00 -36.74 -9.17
C ALA A 74 -10.71 -36.20 -9.81
N HIS A 75 -10.01 -35.28 -9.12
CA HIS A 75 -8.81 -34.60 -9.62
C HIS A 75 -7.64 -34.71 -8.61
N PRO A 76 -7.11 -35.89 -8.35
CA PRO A 76 -6.18 -36.16 -7.25
C PRO A 76 -4.80 -35.49 -7.38
N LEU A 77 -4.46 -34.91 -8.51
CA LEU A 77 -3.18 -34.20 -8.73
C LEU A 77 -3.28 -32.70 -8.40
N VAL A 78 -4.49 -32.17 -8.17
CA VAL A 78 -4.69 -30.75 -7.87
C VAL A 78 -4.27 -30.42 -6.45
N ARG A 79 -3.63 -29.27 -6.28
CA ARG A 79 -3.15 -28.71 -5.00
C ARG A 79 -3.61 -27.26 -4.85
N PHE A 80 -3.74 -26.80 -3.61
CA PHE A 80 -4.26 -25.47 -3.28
C PHE A 80 -3.34 -24.72 -2.32
N SER A 81 -3.43 -23.41 -2.36
CA SER A 81 -2.96 -22.53 -1.30
C SER A 81 -3.99 -21.43 -1.06
N ALA A 82 -4.48 -21.30 0.16
CA ALA A 82 -5.33 -20.18 0.55
C ALA A 82 -4.53 -18.89 0.58
N ARG A 83 -5.15 -17.77 0.19
CA ARG A 83 -4.52 -16.45 0.17
C ARG A 83 -5.43 -15.38 0.75
N GLY A 84 -4.90 -14.61 1.69
CA GLY A 84 -5.47 -13.35 2.17
C GLY A 84 -4.79 -12.14 1.55
N GLY A 85 -4.23 -11.25 2.35
CA GLY A 85 -3.53 -10.03 1.91
C GLY A 85 -2.25 -10.27 1.09
N GLY A 86 -1.60 -11.43 1.23
CA GLY A 86 -0.29 -11.70 0.64
C GLY A 86 0.81 -10.85 1.27
N THR A 87 0.72 -10.61 2.57
CA THR A 87 1.61 -9.75 3.35
C THR A 87 2.73 -10.50 4.07
N GLY A 88 2.68 -11.83 4.09
CA GLY A 88 3.73 -12.67 4.67
C GLY A 88 5.07 -12.49 3.97
N THR A 89 6.16 -12.48 4.75
CA THR A 89 7.54 -12.20 4.28
C THR A 89 8.30 -13.45 3.86
N ASN A 90 7.73 -14.64 4.06
CA ASN A 90 8.40 -15.91 3.84
C ASN A 90 7.73 -16.83 2.79
N GLY A 91 6.85 -16.28 1.95
CA GLY A 91 6.27 -17.03 0.82
C GLY A 91 5.17 -18.02 1.19
N GLN A 92 4.50 -17.83 2.35
CA GLN A 92 3.47 -18.74 2.84
C GLN A 92 2.33 -18.98 1.84
N SER A 93 1.94 -17.95 1.08
CA SER A 93 0.81 -17.99 0.14
C SER A 93 1.17 -18.41 -1.28
N LEU A 94 2.44 -18.78 -1.54
CA LEU A 94 2.91 -19.12 -2.88
C LEU A 94 2.74 -20.61 -3.19
N THR A 95 2.24 -20.91 -4.37
CA THR A 95 2.01 -22.27 -4.85
C THR A 95 2.16 -22.34 -6.38
N ASP A 96 2.48 -23.52 -6.92
CA ASP A 96 2.35 -23.89 -8.33
C ASP A 96 0.99 -24.53 -8.66
N GLY A 97 0.15 -24.74 -7.63
CA GLY A 97 -1.23 -25.22 -7.76
C GLY A 97 -2.24 -24.10 -8.00
N ILE A 98 -3.39 -24.20 -7.37
CA ILE A 98 -4.45 -23.18 -7.42
C ILE A 98 -4.38 -22.28 -6.19
N VAL A 99 -4.36 -20.98 -6.41
CA VAL A 99 -4.54 -19.99 -5.33
C VAL A 99 -6.03 -19.81 -5.06
N VAL A 100 -6.44 -19.99 -3.81
CA VAL A 100 -7.80 -19.70 -3.33
C VAL A 100 -7.76 -18.34 -2.61
N ASP A 101 -8.10 -17.26 -3.32
CA ASP A 101 -8.05 -15.89 -2.77
C ASP A 101 -9.38 -15.52 -2.11
N LEU A 102 -9.37 -15.46 -0.78
CA LEU A 102 -10.55 -15.18 0.05
C LEU A 102 -10.83 -13.67 0.19
N SER A 103 -9.88 -12.80 -0.22
CA SER A 103 -9.96 -11.36 0.05
C SER A 103 -10.94 -10.61 -0.85
N ARG A 104 -11.30 -11.16 -2.04
CA ARG A 104 -12.15 -10.48 -3.02
C ARG A 104 -13.60 -10.42 -2.58
N HIS A 105 -14.19 -11.55 -2.18
CA HIS A 105 -15.63 -11.69 -1.91
C HIS A 105 -15.96 -12.04 -0.45
N MET A 106 -15.15 -12.83 0.23
CA MET A 106 -15.39 -13.26 1.61
C MET A 106 -14.87 -12.26 2.63
N ASN A 107 -15.39 -11.03 2.63
CA ASN A 107 -14.85 -9.90 3.39
C ASN A 107 -15.92 -9.14 4.21
N LYS A 108 -16.92 -9.84 4.71
CA LYS A 108 -18.02 -9.25 5.50
C LYS A 108 -17.80 -9.46 6.99
N VAL A 109 -18.11 -8.43 7.78
CA VAL A 109 -18.41 -8.57 9.21
C VAL A 109 -19.84 -9.10 9.28
N LEU A 110 -20.00 -10.27 9.85
CA LEU A 110 -21.27 -11.00 9.84
C LEU A 110 -22.15 -10.62 11.04
N GLU A 111 -21.52 -10.49 12.23
CA GLU A 111 -22.23 -10.22 13.47
C GLU A 111 -21.29 -9.58 14.48
N ILE A 112 -21.76 -8.57 15.23
CA ILE A 112 -21.05 -7.95 16.35
C ILE A 112 -21.93 -8.12 17.59
N ASN A 113 -21.45 -8.85 18.59
CA ASN A 113 -22.10 -9.00 19.87
C ASN A 113 -21.35 -8.19 20.92
N VAL A 114 -21.89 -7.01 21.25
CA VAL A 114 -21.29 -6.06 22.20
C VAL A 114 -21.40 -6.57 23.65
N GLU A 115 -22.47 -7.24 24.00
CA GLU A 115 -22.73 -7.75 25.36
C GLU A 115 -21.75 -8.87 25.74
N GLU A 116 -21.58 -9.84 24.82
CA GLU A 116 -20.64 -10.96 25.01
C GLU A 116 -19.24 -10.66 24.52
N LYS A 117 -18.99 -9.48 23.97
CA LYS A 117 -17.69 -8.96 23.48
C LYS A 117 -17.04 -9.89 22.45
N TRP A 118 -17.76 -10.23 21.40
CA TRP A 118 -17.23 -10.99 20.27
C TRP A 118 -17.74 -10.48 18.92
N VAL A 119 -17.03 -10.85 17.88
CA VAL A 119 -17.42 -10.58 16.50
C VAL A 119 -17.29 -11.85 15.65
N ARG A 120 -18.18 -12.06 14.70
CA ARG A 120 -18.07 -13.10 13.67
C ARG A 120 -17.80 -12.46 12.31
N VAL A 121 -16.74 -12.92 11.65
CA VAL A 121 -16.24 -12.34 10.41
C VAL A 121 -15.86 -13.40 9.40
N GLN A 122 -15.93 -13.05 8.11
CA GLN A 122 -15.34 -13.85 7.04
C GLN A 122 -13.83 -13.65 6.98
N ALA A 123 -13.08 -14.66 6.52
CA ALA A 123 -11.61 -14.68 6.52
C ALA A 123 -10.96 -13.56 5.72
N GLY A 124 -11.62 -13.02 4.71
CA GLY A 124 -11.11 -11.93 3.87
C GLY A 124 -11.30 -10.52 4.43
N VAL A 125 -11.91 -10.36 5.62
CA VAL A 125 -12.04 -9.06 6.28
C VAL A 125 -10.65 -8.53 6.61
N VAL A 126 -10.37 -7.27 6.24
CA VAL A 126 -9.10 -6.59 6.56
C VAL A 126 -9.14 -6.07 7.99
N LYS A 127 -8.04 -6.20 8.73
CA LYS A 127 -7.97 -5.83 10.15
C LYS A 127 -8.42 -4.40 10.44
N ASP A 128 -7.92 -3.41 9.68
CA ASP A 128 -8.31 -2.01 9.91
C ASP A 128 -9.80 -1.79 9.62
N ALA A 129 -10.35 -2.42 8.57
CA ALA A 129 -11.77 -2.34 8.29
C ALA A 129 -12.63 -2.99 9.40
N LEU A 130 -12.14 -4.08 10.02
CA LEU A 130 -12.76 -4.66 11.20
C LEU A 130 -12.74 -3.67 12.37
N ASN A 131 -11.58 -3.06 12.65
CA ASN A 131 -11.45 -2.09 13.74
C ASN A 131 -12.28 -0.82 13.51
N ASP A 132 -12.46 -0.38 12.27
CA ASP A 132 -13.36 0.74 11.94
C ASP A 132 -14.82 0.39 12.23
N ALA A 133 -15.24 -0.85 11.98
CA ALA A 133 -16.59 -1.33 12.33
C ALA A 133 -16.80 -1.48 13.85
N LEU A 134 -15.76 -1.82 14.60
CA LEU A 134 -15.82 -2.04 16.06
C LEU A 134 -15.68 -0.76 16.87
N ARG A 135 -14.99 0.26 16.37
CA ARG A 135 -14.69 1.51 17.08
C ARG A 135 -15.94 2.25 17.60
N PRO A 136 -17.06 2.36 16.86
CA PRO A 136 -18.28 2.98 17.38
C PRO A 136 -18.87 2.27 18.60
N HIS A 137 -18.51 1.00 18.81
CA HIS A 137 -18.94 0.20 19.95
C HIS A 137 -17.96 0.22 21.13
N GLY A 138 -16.83 0.95 21.01
CA GLY A 138 -15.79 1.04 22.04
C GLY A 138 -14.82 -0.15 22.08
N PHE A 139 -14.80 -0.97 21.02
CA PHE A 139 -13.95 -2.15 20.93
C PHE A 139 -12.98 -2.11 19.75
N PHE A 140 -11.98 -2.98 19.82
CA PHE A 140 -11.07 -3.26 18.71
C PHE A 140 -10.58 -4.72 18.78
N PHE A 141 -10.11 -5.22 17.64
CA PHE A 141 -9.37 -6.48 17.55
C PHE A 141 -7.89 -6.16 17.78
N SER A 142 -7.35 -6.60 18.91
CA SER A 142 -6.12 -6.04 19.47
C SER A 142 -4.80 -6.53 18.84
N PRO A 143 -4.63 -7.79 18.32
CA PRO A 143 -3.36 -8.17 17.71
C PRO A 143 -2.96 -7.17 16.62
N ASP A 144 -1.83 -6.44 16.81
CA ASP A 144 -1.41 -5.41 15.86
C ASP A 144 -0.35 -5.91 14.89
N LEU A 145 -0.25 -5.25 13.73
CA LEU A 145 0.75 -5.53 12.70
C LEU A 145 0.93 -4.33 11.77
N SER A 146 2.13 -4.17 11.22
CA SER A 146 2.47 -3.07 10.32
C SER A 146 1.68 -3.08 8.99
N THR A 147 1.06 -4.21 8.68
CA THR A 147 0.28 -4.43 7.45
C THR A 147 -1.24 -4.40 7.68
N SER A 148 -1.71 -3.89 8.81
CA SER A 148 -3.11 -3.91 9.27
C SER A 148 -4.12 -3.41 8.24
N ASN A 149 -3.73 -2.44 7.40
CA ASN A 149 -4.59 -1.87 6.36
C ASN A 149 -4.80 -2.78 5.13
N ARG A 150 -4.19 -3.96 5.10
CA ARG A 150 -4.27 -4.93 3.99
C ARG A 150 -4.18 -6.41 4.41
N ALA A 151 -3.76 -6.70 5.63
CA ALA A 151 -3.78 -8.05 6.19
C ALA A 151 -5.21 -8.46 6.50
N THR A 152 -5.58 -9.68 6.11
CA THR A 152 -6.92 -10.22 6.35
C THR A 152 -6.97 -11.07 7.61
N VAL A 153 -8.13 -11.15 8.26
CA VAL A 153 -8.33 -11.96 9.47
C VAL A 153 -7.91 -13.41 9.26
N GLY A 154 -8.31 -14.02 8.14
CA GLY A 154 -7.89 -15.40 7.84
C GLY A 154 -6.39 -15.55 7.65
N GLY A 155 -5.72 -14.53 7.07
CA GLY A 155 -4.26 -14.48 6.99
C GLY A 155 -3.61 -14.36 8.38
N MET A 156 -4.16 -13.50 9.24
CA MET A 156 -3.69 -13.33 10.62
C MET A 156 -3.83 -14.63 11.44
N ILE A 157 -4.97 -15.33 11.31
CA ILE A 157 -5.19 -16.62 11.96
C ILE A 157 -4.15 -17.65 11.45
N ASN A 158 -3.99 -17.78 10.14
CA ASN A 158 -3.09 -18.78 9.56
C ASN A 158 -1.60 -18.53 9.82
N THR A 159 -1.22 -17.31 10.18
CA THR A 159 0.15 -16.98 10.62
C THR A 159 0.27 -16.79 12.12
N ASP A 160 -0.81 -16.93 12.87
CA ASP A 160 -0.92 -16.58 14.29
C ASP A 160 -0.29 -15.22 14.59
N ALA A 161 -0.70 -14.22 13.78
CA ALA A 161 -0.06 -12.92 13.75
C ALA A 161 -0.11 -12.22 15.10
N SER A 162 1.01 -11.63 15.46
CA SER A 162 1.19 -10.79 16.64
C SER A 162 2.02 -9.56 16.28
N GLY A 163 2.14 -8.61 17.19
CA GLY A 163 2.91 -7.40 16.96
C GLY A 163 2.99 -6.54 18.23
N GLN A 164 2.98 -5.23 18.06
CA GLN A 164 3.06 -4.29 19.16
C GLN A 164 2.05 -4.58 20.27
N GLY A 165 2.51 -4.62 21.52
CA GLY A 165 1.67 -4.85 22.69
C GLY A 165 1.27 -6.31 22.93
N SER A 166 1.87 -7.29 22.28
CA SER A 166 1.50 -8.70 22.43
C SER A 166 1.71 -9.26 23.84
N LEU A 167 2.58 -8.65 24.67
CA LEU A 167 2.70 -9.03 26.08
C LEU A 167 1.39 -8.84 26.86
N VAL A 168 0.61 -7.81 26.50
CA VAL A 168 -0.67 -7.49 27.15
C VAL A 168 -1.84 -8.04 26.35
N TYR A 169 -1.79 -7.92 25.02
CA TYR A 169 -2.92 -8.23 24.14
C TYR A 169 -2.86 -9.62 23.50
N GLY A 170 -1.77 -10.37 23.68
CA GLY A 170 -1.64 -11.71 23.11
C GLY A 170 -1.43 -11.75 21.61
N LYS A 171 -1.56 -12.96 21.05
CA LYS A 171 -1.51 -13.29 19.62
C LYS A 171 -2.91 -13.43 19.05
N THR A 172 -3.03 -13.60 17.73
CA THR A 172 -4.31 -13.82 17.06
C THR A 172 -5.06 -15.04 17.59
N SER A 173 -4.36 -16.16 17.85
CA SER A 173 -4.94 -17.39 18.38
C SER A 173 -5.57 -17.21 19.77
N ASP A 174 -5.08 -16.27 20.58
CA ASP A 174 -5.63 -16.00 21.92
C ASP A 174 -7.01 -15.32 21.86
N HIS A 175 -7.38 -14.81 20.70
CA HIS A 175 -8.67 -14.16 20.43
C HIS A 175 -9.64 -15.03 19.65
N VAL A 176 -9.22 -16.19 19.16
CA VAL A 176 -10.10 -17.10 18.41
C VAL A 176 -10.99 -17.88 19.36
N LEU A 177 -12.30 -17.64 19.29
CA LEU A 177 -13.33 -18.36 20.04
C LEU A 177 -13.90 -19.56 19.26
N GLY A 178 -13.68 -19.59 17.95
CA GLY A 178 -14.10 -20.68 17.09
C GLY A 178 -13.87 -20.35 15.61
N LEU A 179 -13.72 -21.40 14.80
CA LEU A 179 -13.51 -21.30 13.37
C LEU A 179 -14.54 -22.14 12.59
N THR A 180 -14.94 -21.62 11.43
CA THR A 180 -15.52 -22.43 10.36
C THR A 180 -14.45 -22.58 9.29
N SER A 181 -14.01 -23.82 9.05
CA SER A 181 -12.94 -24.16 8.11
C SER A 181 -13.36 -25.28 7.17
N VAL A 182 -12.71 -25.38 6.01
CA VAL A 182 -13.00 -26.42 5.01
C VAL A 182 -11.73 -27.23 4.74
N LEU A 183 -11.82 -28.54 4.88
CA LEU A 183 -10.74 -29.48 4.58
C LEU A 183 -10.52 -29.63 3.07
N ALA A 184 -9.39 -30.20 2.69
CA ALA A 184 -9.02 -30.46 1.30
C ALA A 184 -10.04 -31.34 0.53
N ASN A 185 -10.83 -32.15 1.23
CA ASN A 185 -11.88 -33.01 0.67
C ASN A 185 -13.28 -32.37 0.63
N GLY A 186 -13.40 -31.08 1.04
CA GLY A 186 -14.66 -30.34 1.09
C GLY A 186 -15.45 -30.52 2.39
N GLU A 187 -14.98 -31.29 3.35
CA GLU A 187 -15.63 -31.42 4.65
C GLU A 187 -15.51 -30.12 5.45
N VAL A 188 -16.62 -29.66 6.04
CA VAL A 188 -16.67 -28.42 6.83
C VAL A 188 -16.43 -28.76 8.30
N LEU A 189 -15.49 -28.05 8.91
CA LEU A 189 -15.18 -28.13 10.34
C LEU A 189 -15.72 -26.89 11.07
N HIS A 190 -16.36 -27.13 12.21
CA HIS A 190 -16.67 -26.09 13.19
C HIS A 190 -15.86 -26.41 14.45
N THR A 191 -14.86 -25.59 14.75
CA THR A 191 -13.96 -25.81 15.87
C THR A 191 -14.18 -24.75 16.95
N SER A 192 -14.15 -25.18 18.19
CA SER A 192 -14.17 -24.37 19.41
C SER A 192 -13.62 -25.20 20.56
N PRO A 193 -13.20 -24.59 21.67
CA PRO A 193 -12.81 -25.35 22.86
C PRO A 193 -13.89 -26.31 23.31
N MET A 194 -13.49 -27.53 23.67
CA MET A 194 -14.37 -28.58 24.22
C MET A 194 -13.65 -29.38 25.32
N SER A 195 -14.40 -30.02 26.22
CA SER A 195 -13.75 -30.87 27.23
C SER A 195 -13.05 -32.09 26.59
N VAL A 196 -12.08 -32.65 27.27
CA VAL A 196 -11.38 -33.87 26.82
C VAL A 196 -12.37 -35.03 26.64
N ASP A 197 -13.41 -35.13 27.49
CA ASP A 197 -14.37 -36.21 27.38
C ASP A 197 -15.33 -36.03 26.18
N GLU A 198 -15.73 -34.80 25.88
CA GLU A 198 -16.45 -34.50 24.63
C GLU A 198 -15.59 -34.80 23.41
N ALA A 199 -14.30 -34.45 23.45
CA ALA A 199 -13.34 -34.72 22.38
C ALA A 199 -13.16 -36.23 22.16
N LYS A 200 -13.07 -37.05 23.22
CA LYS A 200 -13.02 -38.52 23.13
C LYS A 200 -14.28 -39.09 22.50
N ALA A 201 -15.45 -38.68 22.99
CA ALA A 201 -16.73 -39.12 22.45
C ALA A 201 -16.88 -38.76 20.95
N ARG A 202 -16.47 -37.55 20.57
CA ARG A 202 -16.50 -37.08 19.17
C ARG A 202 -15.48 -37.80 18.28
N ALA A 203 -14.35 -38.22 18.84
CA ALA A 203 -13.28 -38.97 18.16
C ALA A 203 -13.71 -40.41 17.75
N GLU A 204 -14.77 -40.96 18.36
CA GLU A 204 -15.34 -42.26 17.95
C GLU A 204 -15.99 -42.21 16.57
N ASN A 205 -16.34 -41.04 16.08
CA ASN A 205 -16.93 -40.89 14.74
C ASN A 205 -15.86 -41.10 13.63
N THR A 206 -16.30 -41.71 12.53
CA THR A 206 -15.42 -42.06 11.41
C THR A 206 -15.23 -40.94 10.38
N ASP A 207 -15.82 -39.76 10.62
CA ASP A 207 -15.66 -38.58 9.76
C ASP A 207 -14.30 -37.90 9.94
N GLY A 208 -14.02 -36.89 9.15
CA GLY A 208 -12.73 -36.15 9.20
C GLY A 208 -12.46 -35.51 10.54
N TYR A 209 -13.50 -34.96 11.21
CA TYR A 209 -13.31 -34.31 12.51
C TYR A 209 -13.03 -35.33 13.61
N GLY A 210 -13.70 -36.50 13.61
CA GLY A 210 -13.40 -37.59 14.54
C GLY A 210 -11.94 -38.06 14.40
N ARG A 211 -11.47 -38.28 13.16
CA ARG A 211 -10.09 -38.65 12.87
C ARG A 211 -9.10 -37.61 13.39
N ILE A 212 -9.38 -36.31 13.18
CA ILE A 212 -8.54 -35.20 13.66
C ILE A 212 -8.47 -35.21 15.19
N LEU A 213 -9.61 -35.31 15.89
CA LEU A 213 -9.66 -35.33 17.34
C LEU A 213 -8.93 -36.53 17.93
N SER A 214 -9.08 -37.72 17.33
CA SER A 214 -8.34 -38.92 17.72
C SER A 214 -6.82 -38.67 17.69
N GLN A 215 -6.30 -38.06 16.60
CA GLN A 215 -4.90 -37.76 16.49
C GLN A 215 -4.45 -36.64 17.46
N VAL A 216 -5.29 -35.61 17.68
CA VAL A 216 -5.00 -34.53 18.64
C VAL A 216 -4.89 -35.08 20.04
N LEU A 217 -5.80 -35.98 20.46
CA LEU A 217 -5.73 -36.65 21.76
C LEU A 217 -4.46 -37.49 21.90
N GLU A 218 -4.12 -38.30 20.87
CA GLU A 218 -2.88 -39.10 20.86
C GLU A 218 -1.64 -38.24 20.99
N THR A 219 -1.55 -37.14 20.23
CA THR A 219 -0.39 -36.26 20.17
C THR A 219 -0.37 -35.27 21.33
N CYS A 220 -1.36 -34.38 21.46
CA CYS A 220 -1.30 -33.24 22.37
C CYS A 220 -1.48 -33.64 23.83
N VAL A 221 -2.29 -34.65 24.12
CA VAL A 221 -2.45 -35.21 25.47
C VAL A 221 -1.41 -36.29 25.72
N GLY A 222 -1.30 -37.26 24.79
CA GLY A 222 -0.40 -38.44 24.95
C GLY A 222 1.08 -38.12 24.94
N LYS A 223 1.53 -37.03 24.32
CA LYS A 223 2.93 -36.58 24.25
C LYS A 223 3.17 -35.28 25.03
N ARG A 224 2.26 -34.93 25.95
CA ARG A 224 2.29 -33.65 26.69
C ARG A 224 3.65 -33.27 27.25
N GLN A 225 4.31 -34.16 27.92
CA GLN A 225 5.62 -33.89 28.55
C GLN A 225 6.67 -33.48 27.51
N ALA A 226 6.81 -34.26 26.42
CA ALA A 226 7.80 -33.98 25.36
C ALA A 226 7.50 -32.65 24.65
N ILE A 227 6.22 -32.32 24.49
CA ILE A 227 5.77 -31.05 23.88
C ILE A 227 6.18 -29.90 24.79
N VAL A 228 5.81 -29.94 26.07
CA VAL A 228 6.11 -28.89 27.07
C VAL A 228 7.61 -28.67 27.26
N GLU A 229 8.41 -29.73 27.19
CA GLU A 229 9.88 -29.64 27.29
C GLU A 229 10.52 -28.99 26.07
N LYS A 230 9.93 -29.18 24.88
CA LYS A 230 10.53 -28.70 23.61
C LYS A 230 10.01 -27.35 23.14
N PHE A 231 8.73 -27.04 23.37
CA PHE A 231 8.14 -25.80 22.93
C PHE A 231 8.74 -24.59 23.66
N PRO A 232 9.08 -23.49 22.94
CA PRO A 232 9.77 -22.36 23.53
C PRO A 232 8.96 -21.65 24.60
N ARG A 233 9.61 -21.25 25.71
CA ARG A 233 9.02 -20.40 26.77
C ARG A 233 9.16 -18.92 26.41
N LEU A 234 8.68 -18.53 25.22
CA LEU A 234 8.71 -17.19 24.68
C LEU A 234 7.29 -16.65 24.56
N ASN A 235 7.13 -15.33 24.69
CA ASN A 235 5.84 -14.70 24.42
C ASN A 235 5.45 -14.83 22.94
N ARG A 236 6.45 -14.78 22.05
CA ARG A 236 6.27 -14.88 20.60
C ARG A 236 7.05 -16.06 20.05
N PHE A 237 6.32 -17.01 19.53
CA PHE A 237 6.88 -18.14 18.81
C PHE A 237 5.85 -18.70 17.82
N LEU A 238 6.29 -19.09 16.66
CA LEU A 238 5.45 -19.74 15.64
C LEU A 238 6.03 -21.11 15.31
N THR A 239 5.49 -22.13 15.96
CA THR A 239 5.92 -23.51 15.72
C THR A 239 5.25 -24.15 14.51
N GLY A 240 4.30 -23.48 13.91
CA GLY A 240 3.42 -24.00 12.86
C GLY A 240 2.15 -24.54 13.53
N TYR A 241 2.09 -25.83 13.83
CA TYR A 241 0.98 -26.41 14.58
C TYR A 241 1.26 -26.27 16.07
N ASP A 242 0.43 -25.50 16.76
CA ASP A 242 0.59 -25.24 18.20
C ASP A 242 0.10 -26.45 19.01
N LEU A 243 0.95 -27.47 19.11
CA LEU A 243 0.66 -28.68 19.87
C LEU A 243 0.53 -28.40 21.37
N GLU A 244 1.18 -27.35 21.86
CA GLU A 244 1.19 -27.01 23.28
C GLU A 244 -0.17 -26.49 23.75
N HIS A 245 -0.72 -25.50 23.04
CA HIS A 245 -1.96 -24.84 23.47
C HIS A 245 -3.23 -25.48 22.89
N ALA A 246 -3.09 -26.49 22.00
CA ALA A 246 -4.21 -27.31 21.57
C ALA A 246 -4.83 -28.15 22.71
N TYR A 247 -4.07 -28.37 23.79
CA TYR A 247 -4.52 -28.99 25.03
C TYR A 247 -4.25 -28.09 26.22
N ASP A 248 -5.28 -27.62 26.87
CA ASP A 248 -5.22 -26.93 28.16
C ASP A 248 -5.39 -27.95 29.30
N GLU A 249 -4.25 -28.28 29.95
CA GLU A 249 -4.21 -29.26 31.01
C GLU A 249 -4.94 -28.76 32.29
N ALA A 250 -4.95 -27.46 32.54
CA ALA A 250 -5.58 -26.87 33.73
C ALA A 250 -7.12 -26.94 33.66
N ASN A 251 -7.69 -26.82 32.46
CA ASN A 251 -9.11 -26.86 32.22
C ASN A 251 -9.60 -28.18 31.59
N GLU A 252 -8.68 -29.15 31.39
CA GLU A 252 -8.93 -30.43 30.71
C GLU A 252 -9.71 -30.24 29.40
N SER A 253 -9.26 -29.28 28.57
CA SER A 253 -9.94 -28.93 27.33
C SER A 253 -9.04 -29.02 26.11
N ILE A 254 -9.66 -29.35 24.95
CA ILE A 254 -9.04 -29.43 23.63
C ILE A 254 -9.57 -28.29 22.76
N ASP A 255 -8.68 -27.59 22.08
CA ASP A 255 -9.03 -26.58 21.07
C ASP A 255 -8.27 -26.83 19.76
N VAL A 256 -8.96 -27.43 18.79
CA VAL A 256 -8.43 -27.68 17.45
C VAL A 256 -8.16 -26.39 16.68
N SER A 257 -8.82 -25.27 17.05
CA SER A 257 -8.58 -23.97 16.43
C SER A 257 -7.12 -23.50 16.62
N ARG A 258 -6.46 -23.90 17.71
CA ARG A 258 -5.04 -23.60 17.99
C ARG A 258 -4.10 -24.26 16.99
N LEU A 259 -4.43 -25.43 16.46
CA LEU A 259 -3.63 -26.10 15.41
C LEU A 259 -3.81 -25.42 14.05
N ILE A 260 -5.02 -24.95 13.74
CA ILE A 260 -5.32 -24.24 12.49
C ILE A 260 -4.69 -22.85 12.53
N ALA A 261 -4.71 -22.17 13.68
CA ALA A 261 -3.97 -20.94 13.88
C ALA A 261 -2.46 -21.20 13.75
N GLY A 262 -1.77 -20.44 12.91
CA GLY A 262 -0.35 -20.64 12.61
C GLY A 262 -0.04 -21.75 11.61
N SER A 263 -1.05 -22.46 11.06
CA SER A 263 -0.85 -23.57 10.12
C SER A 263 -0.45 -23.14 8.69
N GLU A 264 -0.39 -21.85 8.42
CA GLU A 264 -0.07 -21.29 7.09
C GLU A 264 -0.97 -21.82 5.96
N GLY A 265 -2.22 -22.19 6.30
CA GLY A 265 -3.18 -22.77 5.35
C GLY A 265 -2.81 -24.19 4.89
N SER A 266 -1.94 -24.89 5.63
CA SER A 266 -1.56 -26.26 5.30
C SER A 266 -2.51 -27.32 5.87
N LEU A 267 -3.40 -26.97 6.80
CA LEU A 267 -4.39 -27.88 7.41
C LEU A 267 -5.79 -27.73 6.82
N ALA A 268 -6.28 -26.50 6.72
CA ALA A 268 -7.61 -26.21 6.24
C ALA A 268 -7.71 -24.79 5.65
N MET A 269 -8.78 -24.53 4.88
CA MET A 269 -9.14 -23.18 4.44
C MET A 269 -10.07 -22.56 5.47
N VAL A 270 -9.61 -21.54 6.21
CA VAL A 270 -10.45 -20.79 7.15
C VAL A 270 -11.44 -19.94 6.38
N ALA A 271 -12.73 -20.15 6.58
CA ALA A 271 -13.82 -19.41 5.95
C ALA A 271 -14.33 -18.28 6.83
N GLU A 272 -14.63 -18.58 8.10
CA GLU A 272 -15.17 -17.63 9.08
C GLU A 272 -14.48 -17.82 10.44
N ALA A 273 -14.43 -16.75 11.22
CA ALA A 273 -13.92 -16.77 12.58
C ALA A 273 -14.85 -16.02 13.54
N LYS A 274 -15.02 -16.58 14.74
CA LYS A 274 -15.57 -15.90 15.91
C LYS A 274 -14.40 -15.43 16.77
N LEU A 275 -14.30 -14.12 17.02
CA LEU A 275 -13.15 -13.48 17.67
C LEU A 275 -13.61 -12.71 18.91
N SER A 276 -12.84 -12.78 19.99
CA SER A 276 -13.04 -11.95 21.17
C SER A 276 -12.60 -10.50 20.92
N LEU A 277 -13.30 -9.55 21.57
CA LEU A 277 -13.06 -8.12 21.42
C LEU A 277 -12.38 -7.54 22.65
N THR A 278 -11.46 -6.62 22.39
CA THR A 278 -10.74 -5.87 23.43
C THR A 278 -11.34 -4.46 23.56
N PRO A 279 -11.67 -3.98 24.77
CA PRO A 279 -12.10 -2.61 24.98
C PRO A 279 -10.97 -1.61 24.63
N ILE A 280 -11.33 -0.48 24.01
CA ILE A 280 -10.37 0.59 23.69
C ILE A 280 -10.02 1.34 24.97
N ALA A 281 -8.74 1.39 25.33
CA ALA A 281 -8.26 2.17 26.48
C ALA A 281 -8.55 3.67 26.29
N THR A 282 -9.08 4.30 27.33
CA THR A 282 -9.46 5.71 27.31
C THR A 282 -8.24 6.65 27.39
N HIS A 283 -7.20 6.23 28.09
CA HIS A 283 -5.97 7.01 28.30
C HIS A 283 -4.77 6.28 27.75
N LYS A 284 -3.85 7.03 27.13
CA LYS A 284 -2.60 6.55 26.56
C LYS A 284 -1.48 7.52 26.86
N ALA A 285 -0.27 6.99 27.07
CA ALA A 285 0.95 7.76 27.13
C ALA A 285 2.05 7.05 26.34
N LEU A 286 2.94 7.82 25.72
CA LEU A 286 4.11 7.33 25.01
C LEU A 286 5.35 8.05 25.55
N VAL A 287 6.35 7.28 25.95
CA VAL A 287 7.65 7.76 26.40
C VAL A 287 8.70 7.37 25.37
N ASN A 288 9.29 8.36 24.72
CA ASN A 288 10.38 8.17 23.76
C ASN A 288 11.71 8.30 24.50
N ILE A 289 12.40 7.19 24.79
CA ILE A 289 13.67 7.14 25.52
C ILE A 289 14.81 7.07 24.51
N LYS A 290 15.79 7.98 24.65
CA LYS A 290 16.92 8.17 23.74
C LYS A 290 18.20 7.62 24.36
N TYR A 291 19.00 6.93 23.56
CA TYR A 291 20.20 6.22 24.05
C TYR A 291 21.45 6.58 23.25
N ASP A 292 22.60 6.48 23.95
CA ASP A 292 23.94 6.66 23.40
C ASP A 292 24.39 5.53 22.46
N SER A 293 23.74 4.37 22.55
CA SER A 293 24.00 3.22 21.68
C SER A 293 22.72 2.39 21.50
N PHE A 294 22.67 1.58 20.45
CA PHE A 294 21.58 0.63 20.26
C PHE A 294 21.65 -0.52 21.28
N GLU A 295 22.88 -0.91 21.70
CA GLU A 295 23.06 -1.91 22.76
C GLU A 295 22.45 -1.44 24.07
N SER A 296 22.65 -0.18 24.47
CA SER A 296 22.02 0.41 25.66
C SER A 296 20.49 0.35 25.59
N ALA A 297 19.91 0.65 24.43
CA ALA A 297 18.47 0.56 24.23
C ALA A 297 17.94 -0.88 24.44
N LEU A 298 18.67 -1.89 23.95
CA LEU A 298 18.30 -3.30 24.10
C LEU A 298 18.43 -3.76 25.56
N ARG A 299 19.54 -3.42 26.25
CA ARG A 299 19.77 -3.81 27.65
C ARG A 299 18.81 -3.14 28.64
N HIS A 300 18.28 -1.96 28.29
CA HIS A 300 17.34 -1.24 29.15
C HIS A 300 15.87 -1.70 28.96
N ALA A 301 15.55 -2.43 27.88
CA ALA A 301 14.18 -2.85 27.59
C ALA A 301 13.53 -3.70 28.70
N PRO A 302 14.22 -4.68 29.36
CA PRO A 302 13.64 -5.45 30.46
C PRO A 302 13.18 -4.58 31.63
N ALA A 303 13.88 -3.46 31.91
CA ALA A 303 13.47 -2.52 32.97
C ALA A 303 12.16 -1.80 32.63
N MET A 304 11.86 -1.58 31.35
CA MET A 304 10.60 -1.00 30.92
C MET A 304 9.44 -1.99 31.00
N VAL A 305 9.69 -3.26 30.70
CA VAL A 305 8.72 -4.35 30.92
C VAL A 305 8.39 -4.47 32.41
N ALA A 306 9.42 -4.46 33.27
CA ALA A 306 9.23 -4.47 34.73
C ALA A 306 8.49 -3.23 35.27
N ALA A 307 8.49 -2.12 34.51
CA ALA A 307 7.70 -0.91 34.80
C ALA A 307 6.25 -1.01 34.30
N ASN A 308 5.76 -2.20 33.93
CA ASN A 308 4.42 -2.48 33.41
C ASN A 308 4.07 -1.70 32.15
N ALA A 309 5.02 -1.53 31.23
CA ALA A 309 4.73 -0.99 29.90
C ALA A 309 3.77 -1.90 29.12
N THR A 310 2.88 -1.30 28.35
CA THR A 310 2.00 -2.04 27.44
C THR A 310 2.79 -2.59 26.26
N SER A 311 3.78 -1.81 25.76
CA SER A 311 4.71 -2.25 24.72
C SER A 311 6.03 -1.48 24.78
N VAL A 312 7.11 -2.11 24.32
CA VAL A 312 8.42 -1.48 24.14
C VAL A 312 8.94 -1.76 22.74
N GLU A 313 8.86 -0.73 21.88
CA GLU A 313 9.34 -0.77 20.52
C GLU A 313 10.74 -0.16 20.41
N THR A 314 11.60 -0.71 19.57
CA THR A 314 12.95 -0.16 19.38
C THR A 314 13.26 0.14 17.92
N VAL A 315 14.11 1.15 17.69
CA VAL A 315 14.63 1.54 16.38
C VAL A 315 16.10 1.88 16.49
N ASP A 316 16.94 1.34 15.59
CA ASP A 316 18.37 1.69 15.53
C ASP A 316 18.61 3.05 14.84
N SER A 317 19.84 3.55 14.96
CA SER A 317 20.25 4.83 14.37
C SER A 317 20.17 4.86 12.84
N LYS A 318 20.37 3.72 12.17
CA LYS A 318 20.30 3.66 10.69
C LYS A 318 18.87 3.88 10.20
N VAL A 319 17.90 3.21 10.82
CA VAL A 319 16.47 3.38 10.52
C VAL A 319 16.00 4.79 10.90
N LEU A 320 16.44 5.30 12.04
CA LEU A 320 16.11 6.65 12.51
C LEU A 320 16.66 7.73 11.56
N ASN A 321 17.91 7.61 11.12
CA ASN A 321 18.52 8.55 10.17
C ASN A 321 17.81 8.53 8.80
N LEU A 322 17.36 7.36 8.33
CA LEU A 322 16.52 7.29 7.14
C LEU A 322 15.18 8.02 7.33
N ALA A 323 14.57 7.90 8.50
CA ALA A 323 13.35 8.65 8.82
C ALA A 323 13.59 10.15 8.85
N LYS A 324 14.73 10.63 9.38
CA LYS A 324 15.13 12.05 9.40
C LYS A 324 15.28 12.64 7.99
N THR A 325 15.61 11.86 6.99
CA THR A 325 15.71 12.30 5.58
C THR A 325 14.38 12.20 4.81
N ASP A 326 13.33 11.66 5.42
CA ASP A 326 12.01 11.52 4.79
C ASP A 326 11.07 12.65 5.24
N ILE A 327 10.10 12.94 4.37
CA ILE A 327 9.08 13.98 4.63
C ILE A 327 8.28 13.73 5.92
N ILE A 328 8.17 12.47 6.36
CA ILE A 328 7.48 12.11 7.61
C ILE A 328 8.10 12.80 8.82
N TRP A 329 9.43 13.06 8.79
CA TRP A 329 10.13 13.67 9.90
C TRP A 329 9.59 15.06 10.24
N HIS A 330 9.20 15.85 9.24
CA HIS A 330 8.60 17.17 9.49
C HIS A 330 7.36 17.12 10.36
N SER A 331 6.67 15.99 10.40
CA SER A 331 5.46 15.80 11.22
C SER A 331 5.74 15.39 12.67
N ILE A 332 6.99 15.02 13.02
CA ILE A 332 7.34 14.49 14.34
C ILE A 332 8.63 15.08 14.93
N ALA A 333 9.29 16.01 14.25
CA ALA A 333 10.56 16.57 14.70
C ALA A 333 10.45 17.26 16.08
N ASP A 334 9.30 17.79 16.40
CA ASP A 334 8.95 18.36 17.70
C ASP A 334 8.71 17.32 18.79
N LEU A 335 8.38 16.09 18.41
CA LEU A 335 8.05 14.97 19.30
C LEU A 335 9.25 14.06 19.61
N ILE A 336 10.29 14.10 18.77
CA ILE A 336 11.56 13.37 18.95
C ILE A 336 12.71 14.33 18.66
N THR A 337 12.99 15.21 19.63
CA THR A 337 14.07 16.22 19.50
C THR A 337 15.45 15.63 19.77
N ASP A 338 16.47 16.11 19.08
CA ASP A 338 17.85 15.77 19.38
C ASP A 338 18.27 16.34 20.75
N ILE A 339 19.20 15.68 21.45
CA ILE A 339 19.78 16.16 22.70
C ILE A 339 21.07 16.93 22.38
N PRO A 340 21.22 18.19 22.85
CA PRO A 340 22.42 18.98 22.54
C PRO A 340 23.70 18.26 22.95
N ASN A 341 24.67 18.19 22.04
CA ASN A 341 26.00 17.58 22.22
C ASN A 341 26.01 16.07 22.56
N LYS A 342 24.91 15.35 22.24
CA LYS A 342 24.83 13.91 22.38
C LYS A 342 24.23 13.29 21.12
N ASP A 343 24.81 12.22 20.62
CA ASP A 343 24.27 11.49 19.47
C ASP A 343 23.22 10.47 19.94
N MET A 344 22.04 10.54 19.34
CA MET A 344 20.96 9.56 19.57
C MET A 344 21.17 8.35 18.64
N LEU A 345 21.72 7.25 19.18
CA LEU A 345 22.06 6.04 18.43
C LEU A 345 21.08 4.88 18.66
N GLY A 346 20.12 5.05 19.56
CA GLY A 346 19.02 4.14 19.81
C GLY A 346 17.81 4.87 20.35
N LEU A 347 16.61 4.36 20.05
CA LEU A 347 15.34 4.92 20.52
C LEU A 347 14.41 3.77 20.97
N ASN A 348 13.92 3.83 22.21
CA ASN A 348 12.81 3.00 22.68
C ASN A 348 11.55 3.85 22.79
N MET A 349 10.45 3.34 22.22
CA MET A 349 9.10 3.89 22.30
C MET A 349 8.32 3.02 23.28
N VAL A 350 8.05 3.55 24.49
CA VAL A 350 7.43 2.83 25.59
C VAL A 350 6.00 3.32 25.77
N GLU A 351 5.01 2.46 25.49
CA GLU A 351 3.58 2.79 25.55
C GLU A 351 2.96 2.30 26.85
N TYR A 352 2.08 3.14 27.40
CA TYR A 352 1.23 2.81 28.54
C TYR A 352 -0.24 3.08 28.16
N ASN A 353 -1.11 2.12 28.48
CA ASN A 353 -2.55 2.20 28.28
C ASN A 353 -3.28 1.94 29.59
N SER A 354 -4.30 2.74 29.93
CA SER A 354 -5.17 2.52 31.08
C SER A 354 -6.55 3.14 30.85
N ASN A 355 -7.55 2.68 31.59
CA ASN A 355 -8.84 3.32 31.70
C ASN A 355 -8.90 4.31 32.87
N ASP A 356 -7.87 4.35 33.70
CA ASP A 356 -7.71 5.29 34.83
C ASP A 356 -6.62 6.33 34.50
N GLU A 357 -7.00 7.60 34.44
CA GLU A 357 -6.09 8.70 34.16
C GLU A 357 -5.08 8.93 35.29
N GLY A 358 -5.52 8.73 36.54
CA GLY A 358 -4.65 8.86 37.72
C GLY A 358 -3.56 7.80 37.74
N GLU A 359 -3.94 6.55 37.43
CA GLU A 359 -3.00 5.44 37.35
C GLU A 359 -1.91 5.68 36.31
N ILE A 360 -2.29 6.07 35.07
CA ILE A 360 -1.31 6.30 33.99
C ILE A 360 -0.38 7.48 34.31
N LYS A 361 -0.90 8.56 34.89
CA LYS A 361 -0.07 9.70 35.32
C LYS A 361 0.91 9.33 36.42
N ALA A 362 0.49 8.53 37.40
CA ALA A 362 1.37 8.07 38.49
C ALA A 362 2.50 7.17 37.96
N ARG A 363 2.19 6.23 37.09
CA ARG A 363 3.18 5.35 36.42
C ARG A 363 4.21 6.14 35.62
N ILE A 364 3.72 7.12 34.83
CA ILE A 364 4.60 7.98 34.03
C ILE A 364 5.49 8.84 34.93
N ALA A 365 4.96 9.47 35.98
CA ALA A 365 5.75 10.29 36.91
C ALA A 365 6.86 9.46 37.62
N GLU A 366 6.57 8.22 38.01
CA GLU A 366 7.59 7.33 38.57
C GLU A 366 8.69 7.00 37.56
N LEU A 367 8.29 6.71 36.28
CA LEU A 367 9.24 6.44 35.21
C LEU A 367 10.09 7.67 34.90
N GLU A 368 9.48 8.86 34.79
CA GLU A 368 10.19 10.12 34.53
C GLU A 368 11.25 10.41 35.61
N ALA A 369 10.93 10.19 36.89
CA ALA A 369 11.89 10.36 37.96
C ALA A 369 13.13 9.46 37.81
N ARG A 370 12.92 8.20 37.40
CA ARG A 370 14.01 7.24 37.12
C ARG A 370 14.79 7.67 35.85
N LEU A 371 14.12 8.05 34.77
CA LEU A 371 14.76 8.44 33.52
C LEU A 371 15.54 9.75 33.64
N THR A 372 15.07 10.71 34.45
CA THR A 372 15.77 11.97 34.72
C THR A 372 17.11 11.66 35.41
N LYS A 373 17.09 10.83 36.48
CA LYS A 373 18.32 10.40 37.15
C LYS A 373 19.26 9.66 36.20
N ALA A 374 18.73 8.74 35.38
CA ALA A 374 19.51 7.98 34.41
C ALA A 374 20.17 8.89 33.37
N ALA A 375 19.46 9.90 32.86
CA ALA A 375 19.98 10.86 31.89
C ALA A 375 21.08 11.78 32.47
N GLU A 376 21.01 12.08 33.77
CA GLU A 376 22.03 12.85 34.49
C GLU A 376 23.30 12.03 34.79
N THR A 377 23.14 10.77 35.16
CA THR A 377 24.24 9.86 35.54
C THR A 377 24.84 9.09 34.37
N GLY A 378 24.14 9.02 33.22
CA GLY A 378 24.47 8.14 32.10
C GLY A 378 24.16 6.66 32.38
N GLU A 379 23.38 6.36 33.43
CA GLU A 379 22.99 5.00 33.76
C GLU A 379 22.17 4.35 32.61
N GLY A 380 22.53 3.14 32.23
CA GLY A 380 21.89 2.41 31.16
C GLY A 380 22.04 3.07 29.77
N GLY A 381 22.98 4.02 29.59
CA GLY A 381 23.17 4.75 28.33
C GLY A 381 22.04 5.70 27.97
N VAL A 382 21.15 6.02 28.92
CA VAL A 382 20.06 6.98 28.69
C VAL A 382 20.62 8.39 28.53
N ILE A 383 20.32 9.04 27.39
CA ILE A 383 20.77 10.42 27.13
C ILE A 383 19.64 11.45 27.28
N GLY A 384 18.39 11.02 27.32
CA GLY A 384 17.22 11.85 27.50
C GLY A 384 15.93 11.13 27.14
N TYR A 385 14.80 11.80 27.36
CA TYR A 385 13.47 11.24 27.03
C TYR A 385 12.46 12.36 26.69
N GLN A 386 11.31 11.99 26.10
CA GLN A 386 10.15 12.86 25.88
C GLN A 386 8.86 12.06 26.11
N VAL A 387 7.86 12.71 26.74
CA VAL A 387 6.56 12.11 27.05
C VAL A 387 5.46 12.83 26.26
N THR A 388 4.50 12.07 25.73
CA THR A 388 3.25 12.61 25.18
C THR A 388 2.05 11.80 25.62
N PHE A 389 0.97 12.50 25.98
CA PHE A 389 -0.36 11.95 26.28
C PHE A 389 -1.35 12.19 25.14
N ASN A 390 -0.96 12.97 24.14
CA ASN A 390 -1.82 13.29 23.01
C ASN A 390 -1.92 12.11 22.05
N LYS A 391 -3.12 11.55 21.90
CA LYS A 391 -3.36 10.39 21.01
C LYS A 391 -3.01 10.65 19.55
N VAL A 392 -3.15 11.90 19.06
CA VAL A 392 -2.79 12.27 17.70
C VAL A 392 -1.28 12.21 17.51
N ASP A 393 -0.52 12.75 18.47
CA ASP A 393 0.95 12.73 18.43
C ASP A 393 1.51 11.33 18.57
N ILE A 394 0.94 10.48 19.43
CA ILE A 394 1.26 9.05 19.51
C ILE A 394 1.04 8.40 18.14
N GLY A 395 -0.09 8.68 17.49
CA GLY A 395 -0.37 8.19 16.15
C GLY A 395 0.66 8.63 15.11
N ARG A 396 1.14 9.90 15.17
CA ARG A 396 2.18 10.46 14.28
C ARG A 396 3.52 9.72 14.45
N ILE A 397 3.94 9.47 15.69
CA ILE A 397 5.17 8.73 16.00
C ILE A 397 5.10 7.29 15.48
N TYR A 398 4.00 6.58 15.70
CA TYR A 398 3.83 5.23 15.17
C TYR A 398 3.71 5.17 13.64
N ALA A 399 3.12 6.20 13.02
CA ALA A 399 3.13 6.32 11.55
C ALA A 399 4.55 6.44 11.02
N MET A 400 5.43 7.21 11.68
CA MET A 400 6.87 7.26 11.35
C MET A 400 7.51 5.89 11.49
N ARG A 401 7.31 5.20 12.61
CA ARG A 401 7.88 3.86 12.83
C ARG A 401 7.44 2.87 11.75
N LYS A 402 6.15 2.81 11.42
CA LYS A 402 5.61 1.97 10.34
C LYS A 402 6.22 2.32 8.98
N LYS A 403 6.42 3.61 8.70
CA LYS A 403 7.01 4.09 7.45
C LYS A 403 8.52 3.84 7.37
N ALA A 404 9.25 4.01 8.48
CA ALA A 404 10.69 3.84 8.55
C ALA A 404 11.13 2.43 8.11
N VAL A 405 10.36 1.40 8.46
CA VAL A 405 10.55 0.02 7.96
C VAL A 405 10.53 -0.05 6.43
N GLY A 406 9.59 0.69 5.81
CA GLY A 406 9.52 0.79 4.35
C GLY A 406 10.69 1.57 3.73
N LEU A 407 11.23 2.55 4.47
CA LEU A 407 12.35 3.39 4.02
C LEU A 407 13.67 2.63 3.89
N LEU A 408 13.85 1.53 4.63
CA LEU A 408 14.99 0.64 4.42
C LEU A 408 15.09 0.17 2.95
N GLY A 409 13.96 0.03 2.25
CA GLY A 409 13.93 -0.29 0.82
C GLY A 409 14.44 0.82 -0.11
N LYS A 410 14.62 2.07 0.39
CA LYS A 410 15.12 3.22 -0.39
C LYS A 410 16.65 3.31 -0.48
N THR A 411 17.39 2.40 0.13
CA THR A 411 18.84 2.40 0.02
C THR A 411 19.28 2.43 -1.44
N LYS A 412 20.24 3.31 -1.76
CA LYS A 412 20.79 3.43 -3.12
C LYS A 412 21.62 2.19 -3.47
N GLY A 413 21.64 1.84 -4.74
CA GLY A 413 22.43 0.71 -5.23
C GLY A 413 21.59 -0.57 -5.45
N ALA A 414 22.25 -1.64 -5.92
CA ALA A 414 21.64 -2.91 -6.25
C ALA A 414 21.29 -3.73 -5.01
N GLN A 415 22.08 -3.60 -3.95
CA GLN A 415 21.81 -4.28 -2.68
C GLN A 415 20.61 -3.64 -1.97
N LYS A 416 19.63 -4.45 -1.63
CA LYS A 416 18.39 -4.02 -0.94
C LYS A 416 18.22 -4.82 0.35
N PRO A 417 17.80 -4.18 1.46
CA PRO A 417 17.44 -4.89 2.69
C PRO A 417 16.29 -5.85 2.44
N ILE A 418 16.51 -7.13 2.73
CA ILE A 418 15.54 -8.21 2.50
C ILE A 418 15.21 -8.98 3.78
N ALA A 419 13.97 -9.48 3.82
CA ALA A 419 13.43 -10.22 4.95
C ALA A 419 13.67 -11.71 4.73
N PHE A 420 14.74 -12.30 5.26
CA PHE A 420 15.00 -13.74 5.18
C PHE A 420 15.57 -14.33 6.47
N ALA A 421 16.49 -13.63 7.13
CA ALA A 421 17.06 -13.97 8.41
C ALA A 421 16.46 -13.13 9.56
N GLU A 422 15.38 -12.42 9.29
CA GLU A 422 14.64 -11.60 10.24
C GLU A 422 13.70 -12.43 11.11
N ASP A 423 13.11 -11.80 12.13
CA ASP A 423 12.06 -12.40 12.95
C ASP A 423 12.57 -13.45 13.93
N THR A 424 13.83 -13.32 14.30
CA THR A 424 14.41 -14.12 15.38
C THR A 424 13.80 -13.73 16.73
N ALA A 425 13.41 -14.72 17.51
CA ALA A 425 12.92 -14.55 18.87
C ALA A 425 13.86 -15.28 19.85
N VAL A 426 14.31 -14.59 20.88
CA VAL A 426 15.10 -15.14 21.99
C VAL A 426 14.49 -14.69 23.32
N PRO A 427 14.81 -15.36 24.45
CA PRO A 427 14.45 -14.83 25.75
C PRO A 427 14.89 -13.36 25.86
N PRO A 428 14.03 -12.44 26.36
CA PRO A 428 14.34 -10.99 26.37
C PRO A 428 15.64 -10.65 27.07
N GLU A 429 16.03 -11.42 28.12
CA GLU A 429 17.29 -11.29 28.84
C GLU A 429 18.52 -11.60 27.99
N ASN A 430 18.38 -12.43 26.94
CA ASN A 430 19.46 -12.80 26.02
C ASN A 430 19.52 -11.91 24.79
N LEU A 431 18.53 -11.03 24.59
CA LEU A 431 18.34 -10.31 23.33
C LEU A 431 19.53 -9.42 22.97
N ALA A 432 20.06 -8.66 23.93
CA ALA A 432 21.17 -7.75 23.65
C ALA A 432 22.42 -8.53 23.21
N ASP A 433 22.82 -9.58 23.94
CA ASP A 433 23.99 -10.40 23.60
C ASP A 433 23.80 -11.12 22.25
N PHE A 434 22.60 -11.66 22.01
CA PHE A 434 22.25 -12.27 20.73
C PHE A 434 22.40 -11.28 19.57
N ILE A 435 21.86 -10.05 19.70
CA ILE A 435 21.92 -9.04 18.65
C ILE A 435 23.34 -8.55 18.39
N MET A 436 24.15 -8.41 19.44
CA MET A 436 25.56 -8.06 19.24
C MET A 436 26.32 -9.16 18.50
N ALA A 437 26.05 -10.44 18.81
CA ALA A 437 26.61 -11.56 18.06
C ALA A 437 26.10 -11.63 16.62
N PHE A 438 24.81 -11.33 16.40
CA PHE A 438 24.23 -11.29 15.06
C PHE A 438 24.82 -10.13 14.21
N ARG A 439 25.06 -8.97 14.80
CA ARG A 439 25.75 -7.86 14.14
C ARG A 439 27.17 -8.27 13.74
N ALA A 440 27.91 -8.88 14.63
CA ALA A 440 29.27 -9.38 14.35
C ALA A 440 29.28 -10.39 13.18
N LEU A 441 28.26 -11.27 13.12
CA LEU A 441 28.07 -12.20 12.01
C LEU A 441 27.88 -11.46 10.68
N LEU A 442 26.97 -10.49 10.61
CA LEU A 442 26.71 -9.73 9.39
C LEU A 442 27.89 -8.85 8.98
N ASP A 443 28.57 -8.25 9.96
CA ASP A 443 29.78 -7.45 9.74
C ASP A 443 30.92 -8.31 9.16
N SER A 444 31.06 -9.58 9.59
CA SER A 444 32.07 -10.50 9.04
C SER A 444 31.84 -10.83 7.55
N HIS A 445 30.60 -10.72 7.08
CA HIS A 445 30.25 -10.84 5.66
C HIS A 445 30.24 -9.48 4.92
N GLY A 446 30.60 -8.38 5.60
CA GLY A 446 30.64 -7.04 5.02
C GLY A 446 29.28 -6.46 4.63
N LEU A 447 28.19 -6.93 5.26
CA LEU A 447 26.84 -6.55 4.91
C LEU A 447 26.36 -5.29 5.63
N GLN A 448 25.57 -4.49 4.93
CA GLN A 448 24.78 -3.42 5.52
C GLN A 448 23.43 -3.99 5.98
N TYR A 449 22.91 -3.50 7.10
CA TYR A 449 21.64 -3.96 7.67
C TYR A 449 20.93 -2.83 8.43
N GLY A 450 19.62 -2.97 8.65
CA GLY A 450 18.81 -2.15 9.57
C GLY A 450 18.09 -3.04 10.57
N MET A 451 17.86 -2.52 11.79
CA MET A 451 17.25 -3.26 12.89
C MET A 451 16.12 -2.45 13.54
N PHE A 452 15.02 -3.13 13.83
CA PHE A 452 13.88 -2.59 14.58
C PHE A 452 13.08 -3.76 15.15
N GLY A 453 12.25 -3.54 16.16
CA GLY A 453 11.39 -4.63 16.65
C GLY A 453 10.79 -4.40 18.02
N HIS A 454 10.36 -5.50 18.59
CA HIS A 454 9.58 -5.66 19.82
C HIS A 454 10.48 -6.23 20.93
N VAL A 455 11.25 -5.35 21.53
CA VAL A 455 12.29 -5.76 22.52
C VAL A 455 11.68 -6.33 23.79
N ASP A 456 10.45 -5.95 24.10
CA ASP A 456 9.67 -6.50 25.21
C ASP A 456 9.39 -8.00 25.06
N ALA A 457 9.27 -8.48 23.83
CA ALA A 457 8.99 -9.88 23.52
C ALA A 457 10.22 -10.67 23.02
N GLY A 458 11.41 -10.05 23.06
CA GLY A 458 12.65 -10.69 22.57
C GLY A 458 12.72 -10.86 21.05
N VAL A 459 11.95 -10.08 20.26
CA VAL A 459 11.88 -10.18 18.80
C VAL A 459 12.51 -8.97 18.14
N LEU A 460 13.46 -9.22 17.25
CA LEU A 460 14.06 -8.17 16.44
C LEU A 460 14.07 -8.54 14.96
N HIS A 461 13.67 -7.59 14.13
CA HIS A 461 13.69 -7.71 12.66
C HIS A 461 15.00 -7.15 12.12
N VAL A 462 15.87 -8.05 11.68
CA VAL A 462 17.18 -7.72 11.11
C VAL A 462 17.12 -7.93 9.60
N ARG A 463 17.39 -6.86 8.84
CA ARG A 463 17.28 -6.88 7.38
C ARG A 463 18.64 -6.62 6.71
N PRO A 464 19.41 -7.67 6.41
CA PRO A 464 20.63 -7.56 5.64
C PRO A 464 20.35 -7.11 4.21
N ALA A 465 21.25 -6.28 3.63
CA ALA A 465 21.15 -5.80 2.28
C ALA A 465 21.91 -6.72 1.31
N LEU A 466 21.20 -7.32 0.35
CA LEU A 466 21.74 -8.21 -0.67
C LEU A 466 21.19 -7.85 -2.06
N ASP A 467 21.99 -8.07 -3.10
CA ASP A 467 21.54 -8.08 -4.49
C ASP A 467 21.25 -9.50 -4.92
N LEU A 468 19.98 -9.91 -4.92
CA LEU A 468 19.59 -11.25 -5.34
C LEU A 468 19.66 -11.46 -6.87
N CYS A 469 19.94 -10.42 -7.66
CA CYS A 469 20.29 -10.58 -9.07
C CYS A 469 21.74 -11.07 -9.23
N ASP A 470 22.58 -10.95 -8.22
CA ASP A 470 23.89 -11.59 -8.13
C ASP A 470 23.74 -13.02 -7.57
N VAL A 471 24.22 -14.02 -8.32
CA VAL A 471 24.11 -15.43 -7.95
C VAL A 471 24.88 -15.75 -6.67
N GLU A 472 26.04 -15.13 -6.45
CA GLU A 472 26.84 -15.36 -5.25
C GLU A 472 26.18 -14.77 -4.01
N GLN A 473 25.57 -13.60 -4.10
CA GLN A 473 24.79 -13.02 -3.01
C GLN A 473 23.48 -13.79 -2.74
N GLU A 474 22.88 -14.41 -3.76
CA GLU A 474 21.76 -15.33 -3.56
C GLU A 474 22.17 -16.59 -2.76
N LYS A 475 23.36 -17.15 -3.04
CA LYS A 475 23.92 -18.26 -2.24
C LYS A 475 24.26 -17.83 -0.83
N LEU A 476 24.85 -16.63 -0.66
CA LEU A 476 25.15 -16.04 0.65
C LEU A 476 23.90 -15.89 1.52
N MET A 477 22.74 -15.59 0.92
CA MET A 477 21.48 -15.55 1.65
C MET A 477 21.17 -16.88 2.37
N HIS A 478 21.39 -18.02 1.71
CA HIS A 478 21.18 -19.34 2.31
C HIS A 478 22.19 -19.61 3.41
N GLN A 479 23.48 -19.34 3.15
CA GLN A 479 24.55 -19.50 4.14
C GLN A 479 24.27 -18.70 5.42
N ILE A 480 23.89 -17.42 5.29
CA ILE A 480 23.53 -16.57 6.45
C ILE A 480 22.33 -17.14 7.20
N SER A 481 21.34 -17.70 6.47
CA SER A 481 20.18 -18.34 7.12
C SER A 481 20.61 -19.50 8.00
N ASP A 482 21.51 -20.37 7.52
CA ASP A 482 22.05 -21.49 8.29
C ASP A 482 22.83 -21.01 9.53
N GLU A 483 23.69 -20.01 9.36
CA GLU A 483 24.49 -19.43 10.44
C GLU A 483 23.59 -18.77 11.51
N VAL A 484 22.52 -18.07 11.10
CA VAL A 484 21.55 -17.45 12.02
C VAL A 484 20.72 -18.49 12.77
N VAL A 485 20.32 -19.59 12.12
CA VAL A 485 19.63 -20.70 12.81
C VAL A 485 20.49 -21.28 13.91
N ALA A 486 21.78 -21.50 13.64
CA ALA A 486 22.73 -21.99 14.65
C ALA A 486 22.94 -20.97 15.79
N LEU A 487 23.07 -19.69 15.41
CA LEU A 487 23.27 -18.61 16.39
C LEU A 487 22.06 -18.43 17.32
N VAL A 488 20.84 -18.37 16.78
CA VAL A 488 19.63 -18.17 17.58
C VAL A 488 19.38 -19.35 18.52
N ALA A 489 19.67 -20.57 18.08
CA ALA A 489 19.58 -21.77 18.93
C ALA A 489 20.53 -21.69 20.14
N LYS A 490 21.74 -21.16 19.96
CA LYS A 490 22.73 -20.95 21.05
C LYS A 490 22.18 -20.05 22.16
N TYR A 491 21.31 -19.08 21.82
CA TYR A 491 20.70 -18.15 22.76
C TYR A 491 19.30 -18.61 23.25
N GLY A 492 18.92 -19.87 22.99
CA GLY A 492 17.65 -20.44 23.44
C GLY A 492 16.42 -19.94 22.69
N GLY A 493 16.61 -19.48 21.44
CA GLY A 493 15.56 -18.91 20.62
C GLY A 493 15.21 -19.71 19.37
N LEU A 494 14.48 -19.07 18.49
CA LEU A 494 14.03 -19.63 17.19
C LEU A 494 13.97 -18.55 16.09
N MET A 495 13.93 -18.99 14.81
CA MET A 495 14.02 -18.12 13.65
C MET A 495 12.65 -17.62 13.15
N TRP A 496 11.56 -17.90 13.85
CA TRP A 496 10.19 -17.54 13.44
C TRP A 496 9.33 -17.08 14.61
N GLY A 497 9.58 -15.85 15.08
CA GLY A 497 8.84 -15.25 16.19
C GLY A 497 7.41 -14.86 15.83
N GLU A 498 7.21 -14.20 14.67
CA GLU A 498 5.92 -13.62 14.25
C GLU A 498 5.52 -13.92 12.80
N HIS A 499 6.51 -14.06 11.89
CA HIS A 499 6.25 -14.06 10.45
C HIS A 499 6.01 -15.46 9.86
N GLY A 500 5.99 -16.51 10.67
CA GLY A 500 5.80 -17.89 10.24
C GLY A 500 7.01 -18.50 9.53
N LYS A 501 6.89 -19.77 9.16
CA LYS A 501 7.98 -20.52 8.54
C LYS A 501 8.09 -20.26 7.03
N GLY A 502 7.03 -20.49 6.27
CA GLY A 502 7.07 -20.42 4.81
C GLY A 502 8.23 -21.24 4.23
N TYR A 503 9.08 -20.59 3.44
CA TYR A 503 10.27 -21.20 2.83
C TYR A 503 11.41 -21.52 3.82
N ARG A 504 11.26 -21.20 5.09
CA ARG A 504 12.16 -21.64 6.19
C ARG A 504 11.70 -22.96 6.83
N SER A 505 10.73 -23.66 6.22
CA SER A 505 10.21 -24.94 6.72
C SER A 505 11.26 -26.03 6.77
N GLU A 506 12.31 -25.97 5.93
CA GLU A 506 13.46 -26.91 5.95
C GLU A 506 14.15 -27.02 7.30
N TYR A 507 14.11 -25.98 8.15
CA TYR A 507 14.69 -25.97 9.49
C TYR A 507 13.80 -26.63 10.57
N GLY A 508 12.55 -26.99 10.23
CA GLY A 508 11.60 -27.60 11.16
C GLY A 508 12.08 -28.92 11.75
N PRO A 509 12.57 -29.90 10.95
CA PRO A 509 13.05 -31.18 11.46
C PRO A 509 14.20 -31.03 12.46
N ALA A 510 15.16 -30.15 12.19
CA ALA A 510 16.30 -29.90 13.08
C ALA A 510 15.85 -29.24 14.41
N PHE A 511 14.87 -28.34 14.37
CA PHE A 511 14.35 -27.66 15.56
C PHE A 511 13.60 -28.62 16.48
N PHE A 512 12.63 -29.41 15.95
CA PHE A 512 11.77 -30.27 16.77
C PHE A 512 12.45 -31.61 17.15
N GLY A 513 13.41 -32.08 16.34
CA GLY A 513 13.92 -33.43 16.39
C GLY A 513 12.93 -34.41 15.75
N GLU A 514 13.42 -35.65 15.49
CA GLU A 514 12.66 -36.66 14.73
C GLU A 514 11.32 -37.02 15.40
N SER A 515 11.29 -37.18 16.71
CA SER A 515 10.10 -37.61 17.45
C SER A 515 8.96 -36.60 17.35
N LEU A 516 9.16 -35.33 17.72
CA LEU A 516 8.09 -34.32 17.67
C LEU A 516 7.78 -33.87 16.24
N PHE A 517 8.76 -33.86 15.35
CA PHE A 517 8.49 -33.58 13.93
C PHE A 517 7.59 -34.66 13.31
N THR A 518 7.74 -35.91 13.72
CA THR A 518 6.82 -37.00 13.34
C THR A 518 5.40 -36.74 13.86
N GLU A 519 5.23 -36.21 15.08
CA GLU A 519 3.92 -35.86 15.61
C GLU A 519 3.26 -34.72 14.80
N LEU A 520 4.03 -33.70 14.38
CA LEU A 520 3.51 -32.67 13.45
C LEU A 520 3.04 -33.28 12.13
N ARG A 521 3.79 -34.24 11.58
CA ARG A 521 3.41 -34.98 10.34
C ARG A 521 2.17 -35.84 10.54
N LYS A 522 1.94 -36.41 11.73
CA LYS A 522 0.71 -37.14 12.08
C LYS A 522 -0.52 -36.21 12.08
N ILE A 523 -0.38 -35.03 12.70
CA ILE A 523 -1.42 -33.98 12.67
C ILE A 523 -1.72 -33.60 11.22
N LYS A 524 -0.70 -33.28 10.42
CA LYS A 524 -0.88 -33.00 8.98
C LYS A 524 -1.61 -34.14 8.25
N THR A 525 -1.25 -35.39 8.53
CA THR A 525 -1.90 -36.56 7.96
C THR A 525 -3.37 -36.66 8.33
N ALA A 526 -3.73 -36.33 9.58
CA ALA A 526 -5.13 -36.35 10.03
C ALA A 526 -6.00 -35.31 9.31
N PHE A 527 -5.47 -34.12 9.01
CA PHE A 527 -6.17 -33.07 8.30
C PHE A 527 -6.14 -33.23 6.77
N ASP A 528 -4.98 -33.54 6.22
CA ASP A 528 -4.73 -33.54 4.78
C ASP A 528 -3.80 -34.71 4.38
N PRO A 529 -4.32 -35.95 4.36
CA PRO A 529 -3.52 -37.15 4.11
C PRO A 529 -2.88 -37.20 2.71
N LEU A 530 -3.45 -36.46 1.75
CA LEU A 530 -2.98 -36.42 0.35
C LEU A 530 -2.12 -35.20 0.03
N ASN A 531 -1.73 -34.40 1.02
CA ASN A 531 -0.91 -33.19 0.88
C ASN A 531 -1.42 -32.20 -0.17
N LYS A 532 -2.72 -31.89 -0.14
CA LYS A 532 -3.37 -30.97 -1.08
C LYS A 532 -3.28 -29.50 -0.66
N MET A 533 -3.22 -29.25 0.65
CA MET A 533 -3.26 -27.94 1.25
C MET A 533 -1.84 -27.42 1.45
N ASN A 534 -1.46 -26.40 0.68
CA ASN A 534 -0.19 -25.67 0.78
C ASN A 534 1.04 -26.57 0.98
N PRO A 535 1.29 -27.52 0.07
CA PRO A 535 2.29 -28.59 0.25
C PRO A 535 3.70 -28.03 0.45
N GLY A 536 4.48 -28.72 1.29
CA GLY A 536 5.85 -28.37 1.60
C GLY A 536 6.02 -27.28 2.67
N LYS A 537 4.94 -26.65 3.13
CA LYS A 537 4.99 -25.68 4.24
C LYS A 537 4.80 -26.38 5.58
N ILE A 538 5.57 -26.00 6.59
CA ILE A 538 5.61 -26.55 7.96
C ILE A 538 6.07 -28.00 8.00
N CYS A 539 5.29 -28.93 7.47
CA CYS A 539 5.64 -30.35 7.31
C CYS A 539 4.82 -31.01 6.20
N THR A 540 5.14 -32.26 5.87
CA THR A 540 4.40 -33.12 4.94
C THR A 540 3.73 -34.27 5.68
N PRO A 541 2.63 -34.86 5.16
CA PRO A 541 2.03 -36.08 5.73
C PRO A 541 3.05 -37.23 5.83
N LEU A 542 2.81 -38.18 6.72
CA LEU A 542 3.73 -39.29 7.02
C LEU A 542 4.19 -40.05 5.78
N ASN A 543 3.27 -40.35 4.85
CA ASN A 543 3.54 -41.15 3.68
C ASN A 543 3.79 -40.33 2.40
N SER A 544 3.91 -39.00 2.54
CA SER A 544 4.22 -38.17 1.38
C SER A 544 5.69 -38.21 1.01
N GLN A 545 5.96 -38.23 -0.31
CA GLN A 545 7.28 -38.06 -0.90
C GLN A 545 7.60 -36.62 -1.24
N ASP A 546 6.69 -35.69 -0.98
CA ASP A 546 6.93 -34.27 -1.22
C ASP A 546 7.99 -33.71 -0.27
N GLU A 547 8.86 -32.87 -0.80
CA GLU A 547 9.89 -32.19 -0.01
C GLU A 547 9.32 -30.95 0.69
N LEU A 548 10.02 -30.51 1.73
CA LEU A 548 9.81 -29.20 2.33
C LEU A 548 10.34 -28.11 1.41
N VAL A 549 9.67 -26.97 1.39
CA VAL A 549 10.19 -25.77 0.71
C VAL A 549 11.43 -25.26 1.44
N LYS A 550 12.37 -24.64 0.69
CA LYS A 550 13.71 -24.29 1.14
C LYS A 550 14.02 -22.80 0.89
N VAL A 551 14.90 -22.23 1.68
CA VAL A 551 15.42 -20.87 1.47
C VAL A 551 16.09 -20.74 0.09
N SER A 552 16.66 -21.82 -0.45
CA SER A 552 17.27 -21.87 -1.78
C SER A 552 16.28 -21.92 -2.95
N ASP A 553 14.97 -22.08 -2.72
CA ASP A 553 13.96 -22.14 -3.77
C ASP A 553 13.90 -20.87 -4.62
N THR A 554 13.26 -20.97 -5.80
CA THR A 554 13.24 -19.93 -6.83
C THR A 554 12.76 -18.57 -6.33
N LYS A 555 13.60 -17.58 -6.53
CA LYS A 555 13.34 -16.19 -6.17
C LYS A 555 12.87 -15.36 -7.37
N ARG A 556 12.20 -14.27 -7.12
CA ARG A 556 11.82 -13.31 -8.17
C ARG A 556 13.04 -12.82 -8.95
N ALA A 557 14.15 -12.59 -8.29
CA ALA A 557 15.41 -12.13 -8.88
C ALA A 557 15.95 -13.11 -9.93
N THR A 558 15.65 -14.41 -9.84
CA THR A 558 16.00 -15.40 -10.87
C THR A 558 15.43 -15.03 -12.25
N PHE A 559 14.21 -14.47 -12.28
CA PHE A 559 13.59 -13.96 -13.51
C PHE A 559 14.13 -12.57 -13.88
N ASP A 560 14.24 -11.67 -12.89
CA ASP A 560 14.70 -10.29 -13.08
C ASP A 560 16.12 -10.23 -13.67
N ARG A 561 17.03 -11.17 -13.31
CA ARG A 561 18.41 -11.20 -13.85
C ARG A 561 18.46 -11.48 -15.36
N THR A 562 17.41 -12.09 -15.91
CA THR A 562 17.30 -12.37 -17.35
C THR A 562 16.73 -11.19 -18.16
N ILE A 563 16.32 -10.11 -17.51
CA ILE A 563 15.85 -8.89 -18.17
C ILE A 563 17.08 -8.10 -18.66
N PRO A 564 17.16 -7.70 -19.94
CA PRO A 564 18.24 -6.86 -20.45
C PRO A 564 18.39 -5.54 -19.69
N VAL A 565 19.62 -5.08 -19.49
CA VAL A 565 19.93 -3.90 -18.66
C VAL A 565 19.21 -2.65 -19.17
N ALA A 566 19.19 -2.42 -20.48
CA ALA A 566 18.51 -1.26 -21.04
C ALA A 566 16.99 -1.26 -20.81
N PHE A 567 16.35 -2.43 -20.79
CA PHE A 567 14.94 -2.54 -20.38
C PHE A 567 14.75 -2.22 -18.90
N LYS A 568 15.63 -2.71 -18.02
CA LYS A 568 15.61 -2.35 -16.60
C LYS A 568 15.68 -0.85 -16.40
N GLN A 569 16.54 -0.16 -17.16
CA GLN A 569 16.68 1.30 -17.10
C GLN A 569 15.43 2.02 -17.62
N ALA A 570 14.89 1.62 -18.78
CA ALA A 570 13.70 2.23 -19.37
C ALA A 570 12.43 2.05 -18.50
N PHE A 571 12.37 0.98 -17.70
CA PHE A 571 11.27 0.64 -16.81
C PHE A 571 11.70 0.61 -15.33
N ALA A 572 12.70 1.41 -14.96
CA ALA A 572 13.26 1.45 -13.61
C ALA A 572 12.21 1.55 -12.50
N PRO A 573 11.15 2.38 -12.58
CA PRO A 573 10.13 2.44 -11.54
C PRO A 573 9.37 1.11 -11.32
N ALA A 574 9.26 0.26 -12.33
CA ALA A 574 8.68 -1.08 -12.17
C ALA A 574 9.66 -2.04 -11.47
N MET A 575 10.97 -1.88 -11.72
CA MET A 575 12.02 -2.69 -11.11
C MET A 575 12.19 -2.40 -9.61
N GLU A 576 11.81 -1.22 -9.13
CA GLU A 576 11.89 -0.86 -7.70
C GLU A 576 10.86 -1.60 -6.83
N CYS A 577 9.82 -2.23 -7.39
CA CYS A 577 8.80 -2.90 -6.59
C CYS A 577 9.38 -4.07 -5.78
N ASN A 578 9.42 -3.94 -4.46
CA ASN A 578 9.89 -4.97 -3.53
C ASN A 578 8.80 -5.95 -3.05
N GLY A 579 7.55 -5.77 -3.47
CA GLY A 579 6.46 -6.67 -3.12
C GLY A 579 5.69 -6.36 -1.84
N ASN A 580 6.01 -5.28 -1.09
CA ASN A 580 5.39 -4.98 0.22
C ASN A 580 3.85 -4.88 0.24
N GLY A 581 3.22 -4.69 -0.90
CA GLY A 581 1.76 -4.72 -1.06
C GLY A 581 1.00 -3.53 -0.46
N LEU A 582 1.66 -2.45 0.01
CA LEU A 582 0.98 -1.25 0.52
C LEU A 582 -0.02 -0.67 -0.49
N CYS A 583 0.27 -0.86 -1.77
CA CYS A 583 -0.62 -0.43 -2.86
C CYS A 583 -1.94 -1.22 -2.97
N PHE A 584 -2.09 -2.32 -2.26
CA PHE A 584 -3.31 -3.11 -2.16
C PHE A 584 -3.99 -2.95 -0.80
N ASN A 585 -3.90 -1.75 -0.21
CA ASN A 585 -4.61 -1.41 1.02
C ASN A 585 -6.09 -1.11 0.75
N TYR A 586 -6.92 -1.29 1.77
CA TYR A 586 -8.38 -1.08 1.71
C TYR A 586 -8.85 0.18 2.47
N ASP A 587 -7.92 1.01 2.95
CA ASP A 587 -8.26 2.30 3.56
C ASP A 587 -8.91 3.22 2.51
N THR A 588 -10.19 3.53 2.70
CA THR A 588 -11.01 4.31 1.77
C THR A 588 -10.60 5.78 1.71
N THR A 589 -9.95 6.29 2.74
CA THR A 589 -9.47 7.68 2.82
C THR A 589 -8.07 7.86 2.22
N SER A 590 -7.32 6.76 2.08
CA SER A 590 -6.03 6.77 1.42
C SER A 590 -6.17 6.93 -0.11
N PRO A 591 -5.45 7.87 -0.75
CA PRO A 591 -5.46 8.03 -2.20
C PRO A 591 -4.69 6.93 -2.95
N MET A 592 -3.99 6.03 -2.23
CA MET A 592 -3.20 4.95 -2.84
C MET A 592 -4.08 4.02 -3.66
N CYS A 593 -3.80 3.95 -4.94
CA CYS A 593 -4.38 3.06 -5.95
C CYS A 593 -5.90 2.78 -5.84
N PRO A 594 -6.75 3.76 -6.14
CA PRO A 594 -8.21 3.61 -6.00
C PRO A 594 -8.78 2.51 -6.92
N SER A 595 -8.17 2.23 -8.07
CA SER A 595 -8.64 1.20 -8.98
C SER A 595 -8.58 -0.20 -8.36
N SER A 596 -7.54 -0.53 -7.60
CA SER A 596 -7.46 -1.85 -6.95
C SER A 596 -8.46 -2.01 -5.81
N LYS A 597 -8.86 -0.91 -5.15
CA LYS A 597 -9.85 -0.93 -4.07
C LYS A 597 -11.25 -1.32 -4.56
N VAL A 598 -11.66 -0.77 -5.70
CA VAL A 598 -13.01 -1.05 -6.26
C VAL A 598 -13.07 -2.36 -7.03
N THR A 599 -11.99 -2.77 -7.69
CA THR A 599 -11.98 -4.02 -8.44
C THR A 599 -11.60 -5.23 -7.60
N ARG A 600 -10.87 -5.02 -6.49
CA ARG A 600 -10.23 -6.07 -5.68
C ARG A 600 -9.39 -7.05 -6.50
N ASP A 601 -8.99 -6.59 -7.71
CA ASP A 601 -8.14 -7.34 -8.63
C ASP A 601 -6.68 -6.93 -8.45
N ARG A 602 -5.83 -7.89 -8.13
CA ARG A 602 -4.41 -7.65 -7.87
C ARG A 602 -3.64 -7.14 -9.08
N ARG A 603 -4.09 -7.45 -10.31
CA ARG A 603 -3.54 -6.89 -11.56
C ARG A 603 -3.63 -5.37 -11.60
N HIS A 604 -4.65 -4.81 -10.98
CA HIS A 604 -4.91 -3.37 -10.97
C HIS A 604 -4.15 -2.61 -9.87
N SER A 605 -3.38 -3.30 -9.03
CA SER A 605 -2.49 -2.65 -8.06
C SER A 605 -1.16 -2.24 -8.70
N PRO A 606 -0.43 -1.24 -8.18
CA PRO A 606 0.92 -0.93 -8.61
C PRO A 606 1.88 -2.13 -8.60
N LYS A 607 1.81 -2.98 -7.58
CA LYS A 607 2.57 -4.23 -7.52
C LYS A 607 2.24 -5.16 -8.69
N GLY A 608 0.94 -5.39 -8.95
CA GLY A 608 0.51 -6.23 -10.07
C GLY A 608 1.01 -5.68 -11.40
N ARG A 609 0.78 -4.40 -11.66
CA ARG A 609 1.23 -3.72 -12.88
C ARG A 609 2.76 -3.78 -13.06
N ALA A 610 3.53 -3.56 -11.98
CA ALA A 610 4.98 -3.69 -12.02
C ALA A 610 5.42 -5.12 -12.35
N GLY A 611 4.79 -6.14 -11.74
CA GLY A 611 5.05 -7.54 -12.05
C GLY A 611 4.76 -7.90 -13.51
N LEU A 612 3.63 -7.41 -14.05
CA LEU A 612 3.27 -7.62 -15.45
C LEU A 612 4.27 -6.96 -16.41
N ILE A 613 4.74 -5.74 -16.11
CA ILE A 613 5.75 -5.06 -16.93
C ILE A 613 7.09 -5.81 -16.86
N ARG A 614 7.54 -6.26 -15.68
CA ARG A 614 8.78 -7.03 -15.54
C ARG A 614 8.76 -8.28 -16.43
N GLU A 615 7.65 -9.02 -16.39
CA GLU A 615 7.49 -10.20 -17.24
C GLU A 615 7.45 -9.84 -18.72
N TRP A 616 6.72 -8.79 -19.09
CA TRP A 616 6.61 -8.33 -20.46
C TRP A 616 7.97 -7.93 -21.05
N ILE A 617 8.79 -7.15 -20.35
CA ILE A 617 10.13 -6.77 -20.83
C ILE A 617 11.11 -7.96 -20.82
N ARG A 618 10.94 -8.91 -19.88
CA ARG A 618 11.71 -10.16 -19.87
C ARG A 618 11.43 -10.99 -21.14
N LEU A 619 10.17 -11.12 -21.50
CA LEU A 619 9.75 -11.84 -22.71
C LEU A 619 10.20 -11.14 -23.97
N LEU A 620 10.10 -9.80 -24.06
CA LEU A 620 10.66 -9.03 -25.18
C LEU A 620 12.18 -9.25 -25.34
N GLY A 621 12.91 -9.30 -24.23
CA GLY A 621 14.35 -9.60 -24.25
C GLY A 621 14.65 -10.99 -24.81
N LYS A 622 13.81 -12.00 -24.50
CA LYS A 622 13.93 -13.36 -25.07
C LYS A 622 13.67 -13.41 -26.57
N GLU A 623 12.75 -12.57 -27.06
CA GLU A 623 12.48 -12.42 -28.51
C GLU A 623 13.59 -11.61 -29.23
N GLY A 624 14.66 -11.24 -28.57
CA GLY A 624 15.81 -10.54 -29.16
C GLY A 624 15.52 -9.09 -29.59
N VAL A 625 14.55 -8.42 -28.95
CA VAL A 625 14.24 -7.03 -29.23
C VAL A 625 15.41 -6.16 -28.84
N ASP A 626 15.89 -5.33 -29.77
CA ASP A 626 16.94 -4.34 -29.49
C ASP A 626 16.40 -3.26 -28.54
N THR A 627 17.01 -3.17 -27.38
CA THR A 627 16.64 -2.26 -26.33
C THR A 627 16.89 -0.80 -26.66
N HIS A 628 17.91 -0.51 -27.48
CA HIS A 628 18.16 0.86 -27.98
C HIS A 628 17.10 1.33 -28.95
N ALA A 629 16.46 0.40 -29.69
CA ALA A 629 15.36 0.73 -30.57
C ALA A 629 14.06 1.12 -29.82
N LEU A 630 13.88 0.67 -28.59
CA LEU A 630 12.71 1.04 -27.76
C LEU A 630 12.73 2.49 -27.30
N SER A 631 13.91 3.04 -27.03
CA SER A 631 14.08 4.43 -26.58
C SER A 631 13.96 5.46 -27.69
N ALA A 632 14.10 5.04 -28.97
CA ALA A 632 14.22 5.91 -30.12
C ALA A 632 12.93 6.11 -30.95
N GLU A 633 11.78 5.55 -30.52
CA GLU A 633 10.53 5.52 -31.33
C GLU A 633 10.71 5.00 -32.78
N GLN A 634 11.75 4.24 -33.05
CA GLN A 634 12.15 3.80 -34.39
C GLN A 634 11.52 2.47 -34.84
N PHE A 635 10.38 2.07 -34.26
CA PHE A 635 9.64 0.99 -34.88
C PHE A 635 8.87 1.58 -36.08
N ASP A 636 9.44 1.43 -37.26
CA ASP A 636 8.88 1.89 -38.51
C ASP A 636 7.70 0.98 -38.95
N THR A 637 6.63 0.98 -38.17
CA THR A 637 5.45 0.17 -38.45
C THR A 637 4.42 1.05 -39.15
N SER A 638 4.17 0.76 -40.41
CA SER A 638 3.19 1.51 -41.22
C SER A 638 1.77 1.42 -40.63
N PHE A 639 0.91 2.41 -40.95
CA PHE A 639 -0.50 2.40 -40.55
C PHE A 639 -1.20 1.08 -40.93
N TRP A 640 -0.98 0.60 -42.16
CA TRP A 640 -1.58 -0.63 -42.68
C TRP A 640 -1.12 -1.87 -41.89
N GLN A 641 0.11 -1.92 -41.48
CA GLN A 641 0.64 -3.03 -40.71
C GLN A 641 0.04 -3.04 -39.28
N ARG A 642 -0.10 -1.88 -38.63
CA ARG A 642 -0.82 -1.75 -37.33
C ARG A 642 -2.27 -2.15 -37.45
N PHE A 643 -2.94 -1.74 -38.53
CA PHE A 643 -4.32 -2.14 -38.82
C PHE A 643 -4.44 -3.65 -38.99
N GLN A 644 -3.57 -4.25 -39.80
CA GLN A 644 -3.51 -5.73 -39.98
C GLN A 644 -3.24 -6.46 -38.66
N ASN A 645 -2.26 -6.01 -37.86
CA ASN A 645 -1.96 -6.59 -36.57
C ASN A 645 -3.18 -6.56 -35.64
N SER A 646 -3.91 -5.45 -35.62
CA SER A 646 -5.11 -5.28 -34.78
C SER A 646 -6.27 -6.19 -35.19
N ARG A 647 -6.34 -6.61 -36.47
CA ARG A 647 -7.37 -7.49 -36.99
C ARG A 647 -6.97 -8.97 -37.04
N ASN A 648 -5.68 -9.29 -37.01
CA ASN A 648 -5.19 -10.65 -37.11
C ASN A 648 -5.53 -11.46 -35.87
N LYS A 649 -6.22 -12.60 -36.04
CA LYS A 649 -6.64 -13.49 -34.96
C LYS A 649 -5.44 -14.04 -34.15
N GLN A 650 -4.29 -14.30 -34.80
CA GLN A 650 -3.08 -14.79 -34.11
C GLN A 650 -2.49 -13.76 -33.14
N ASN A 651 -2.71 -12.46 -33.37
CA ASN A 651 -2.23 -11.42 -32.45
C ASN A 651 -3.15 -11.21 -31.24
N LYS A 652 -4.32 -11.88 -31.17
CA LYS A 652 -5.21 -11.83 -30.00
C LYS A 652 -4.63 -12.52 -28.77
N ASP A 653 -3.74 -13.49 -28.97
CA ASP A 653 -3.08 -14.24 -27.91
C ASP A 653 -1.75 -13.60 -27.48
N ASP A 654 -1.54 -12.32 -27.76
CA ASP A 654 -0.37 -11.55 -27.35
C ASP A 654 -0.53 -11.13 -25.88
N PHE A 655 0.39 -11.52 -25.00
CA PHE A 655 0.43 -11.15 -23.59
C PHE A 655 0.40 -9.62 -23.39
N SER A 656 0.89 -8.85 -24.37
CA SER A 656 0.80 -7.38 -24.34
C SER A 656 -0.63 -6.85 -24.17
N HIS A 657 -1.66 -7.63 -24.58
CA HIS A 657 -3.06 -7.25 -24.38
C HIS A 657 -3.51 -7.37 -22.93
N GLU A 658 -3.06 -8.41 -22.21
CA GLU A 658 -3.34 -8.55 -20.78
C GLU A 658 -2.64 -7.45 -19.97
N VAL A 659 -1.42 -7.07 -20.39
CA VAL A 659 -0.71 -5.93 -19.79
C VAL A 659 -1.46 -4.62 -20.07
N LEU A 660 -1.94 -4.41 -21.30
CA LEU A 660 -2.73 -3.22 -21.66
C LEU A 660 -4.00 -3.10 -20.81
N ASP A 661 -4.73 -4.21 -20.63
CA ASP A 661 -5.94 -4.22 -19.80
C ASP A 661 -5.65 -3.73 -18.38
N ALA A 662 -4.60 -4.25 -17.76
CA ALA A 662 -4.17 -3.81 -16.44
C ALA A 662 -3.74 -2.32 -16.42
N MET A 663 -3.08 -1.83 -17.48
CA MET A 663 -2.64 -0.44 -17.59
C MET A 663 -3.79 0.53 -17.85
N ASN A 664 -4.81 0.13 -18.63
CA ASN A 664 -5.99 0.95 -18.90
C ASN A 664 -6.83 1.22 -17.64
N GLY A 665 -6.81 0.31 -16.66
CA GLY A 665 -7.43 0.53 -15.36
C GLY A 665 -6.69 1.54 -14.45
N CYS A 666 -5.53 2.08 -14.87
CA CYS A 666 -4.76 3.05 -14.08
C CYS A 666 -5.25 4.49 -14.32
N LEU A 667 -5.60 5.21 -13.25
CA LEU A 667 -6.02 6.61 -13.31
C LEU A 667 -4.89 7.61 -13.63
N ALA A 668 -3.64 7.17 -13.63
CA ALA A 668 -2.44 8.02 -13.78
C ALA A 668 -2.35 9.17 -12.74
N CYS A 669 -2.87 8.94 -11.53
CA CYS A 669 -2.96 9.94 -10.46
C CYS A 669 -1.65 10.16 -9.69
N LYS A 670 -0.58 9.41 -9.97
CA LYS A 670 0.75 9.50 -9.32
C LYS A 670 0.80 9.23 -7.80
N SER A 671 -0.29 8.86 -7.14
CA SER A 671 -0.24 8.56 -5.69
C SER A 671 0.76 7.43 -5.36
N CYS A 672 1.01 6.50 -6.26
CA CYS A 672 1.99 5.43 -6.05
C CYS A 672 3.44 5.94 -6.08
N SER A 673 3.76 7.04 -6.76
CA SER A 673 5.13 7.60 -6.78
C SER A 673 5.53 8.27 -5.46
N SER A 674 4.55 8.73 -4.67
CA SER A 674 4.77 9.42 -3.39
C SER A 674 4.42 8.58 -2.17
N GLN A 675 3.31 7.81 -2.22
CA GLN A 675 2.84 7.01 -1.09
C GLN A 675 3.57 5.65 -0.96
N CYS A 676 4.07 5.10 -2.06
CA CYS A 676 4.86 3.87 -2.00
C CYS A 676 6.25 4.15 -1.43
N PRO A 677 6.70 3.41 -0.40
CA PRO A 677 8.02 3.64 0.20
C PRO A 677 9.17 3.43 -0.78
N VAL A 678 9.01 2.60 -1.80
CA VAL A 678 9.99 2.37 -2.87
C VAL A 678 9.64 3.09 -4.18
N LYS A 679 8.69 4.03 -4.16
CA LYS A 679 8.34 4.94 -5.26
C LYS A 679 8.05 4.28 -6.62
N VAL A 680 7.25 3.21 -6.63
CA VAL A 680 6.77 2.58 -7.86
C VAL A 680 5.87 3.55 -8.62
N ASP A 681 6.38 4.17 -9.67
CA ASP A 681 5.67 5.17 -10.49
C ASP A 681 4.98 4.49 -11.69
N VAL A 682 3.76 4.00 -11.44
CA VAL A 682 2.96 3.35 -12.50
C VAL A 682 2.67 4.28 -13.68
N PRO A 683 2.26 5.54 -13.51
CA PRO A 683 2.05 6.47 -14.62
C PRO A 683 3.24 6.58 -15.57
N GLU A 684 4.46 6.55 -15.05
CA GLU A 684 5.69 6.64 -15.84
C GLU A 684 5.86 5.43 -16.75
N PHE A 685 5.98 4.24 -16.17
CA PHE A 685 6.18 3.04 -17.01
C PHE A 685 4.94 2.67 -17.84
N ARG A 686 3.73 3.11 -17.43
CA ARG A 686 2.52 3.00 -18.24
C ARG A 686 2.62 3.83 -19.51
N ALA A 687 3.08 5.08 -19.42
CA ALA A 687 3.24 5.95 -20.57
C ALA A 687 4.26 5.35 -21.55
N THR A 688 5.39 4.83 -21.05
CA THR A 688 6.40 4.13 -21.84
C THR A 688 5.82 2.87 -22.50
N PHE A 689 5.09 2.04 -21.77
CA PHE A 689 4.42 0.85 -22.31
C PHE A 689 3.44 1.20 -23.43
N LEU A 690 2.57 2.22 -23.23
CA LEU A 690 1.59 2.64 -24.23
C LEU A 690 2.26 3.17 -25.49
N SER A 691 3.38 3.91 -25.34
CA SER A 691 4.16 4.41 -26.47
C SER A 691 4.66 3.25 -27.34
N ILE A 692 5.17 2.17 -26.74
CA ILE A 692 5.69 0.99 -27.43
C ILE A 692 4.54 0.14 -27.98
N TYR A 693 3.51 -0.15 -27.19
CA TYR A 693 2.40 -1.02 -27.58
C TYR A 693 1.70 -0.52 -28.86
N TYR A 694 1.42 0.79 -28.94
CA TYR A 694 0.74 1.39 -30.09
C TYR A 694 1.64 1.60 -31.33
N GLN A 695 2.89 1.20 -31.27
CA GLN A 695 3.71 1.06 -32.47
C GLN A 695 3.37 -0.24 -33.22
N ARG A 696 2.87 -1.28 -32.52
CA ARG A 696 2.42 -2.53 -33.13
C ARG A 696 0.92 -2.53 -33.49
N TYR A 697 0.10 -1.91 -32.64
CA TYR A 697 -1.36 -1.95 -32.71
C TYR A 697 -1.97 -0.56 -32.97
N MET A 698 -3.22 -0.56 -33.45
CA MET A 698 -3.98 0.69 -33.64
C MET A 698 -4.31 1.34 -32.29
N ARG A 699 -4.10 2.65 -32.22
CA ARG A 699 -4.46 3.46 -31.05
C ARG A 699 -5.94 3.88 -31.12
N PRO A 700 -6.70 3.84 -30.00
CA PRO A 700 -8.10 4.27 -29.96
C PRO A 700 -8.26 5.77 -30.27
N ALA A 701 -9.37 6.14 -30.90
CA ALA A 701 -9.68 7.54 -31.23
C ALA A 701 -9.74 8.45 -30.00
N LYS A 702 -10.22 7.93 -28.86
CA LYS A 702 -10.25 8.65 -27.58
C LYS A 702 -8.87 9.15 -27.12
N ASP A 703 -7.80 8.40 -27.37
CA ASP A 703 -6.46 8.80 -26.98
C ASP A 703 -5.97 10.00 -27.77
N TYR A 704 -6.33 10.09 -29.07
CA TYR A 704 -6.05 11.28 -29.89
C TYR A 704 -6.88 12.48 -29.45
N LEU A 705 -8.14 12.28 -29.05
CA LEU A 705 -8.99 13.35 -28.54
C LEU A 705 -8.35 13.94 -27.25
N VAL A 706 -8.01 13.08 -26.29
CA VAL A 706 -7.41 13.49 -25.01
C VAL A 706 -6.06 14.18 -25.23
N ALA A 707 -5.18 13.62 -26.06
CA ALA A 707 -3.86 14.20 -26.33
C ALA A 707 -3.93 15.58 -27.03
N ASN A 708 -5.01 15.89 -27.73
CA ASN A 708 -5.18 17.17 -28.40
C ASN A 708 -6.05 18.18 -27.63
N ILE A 709 -6.51 17.85 -26.43
CA ILE A 709 -7.42 18.73 -25.66
C ILE A 709 -6.83 20.12 -25.43
N GLU A 710 -5.54 20.22 -25.15
CA GLU A 710 -4.84 21.50 -24.93
C GLU A 710 -4.70 22.36 -26.21
N ARG A 711 -4.79 21.76 -27.39
CA ARG A 711 -4.80 22.47 -28.67
C ARG A 711 -6.20 22.81 -29.12
N MET A 712 -7.17 21.95 -28.82
CA MET A 712 -8.59 22.12 -29.24
C MET A 712 -9.32 23.12 -28.33
N ALA A 713 -9.10 23.06 -26.99
CA ALA A 713 -9.83 23.92 -26.06
C ALA A 713 -9.67 25.42 -26.31
N PRO A 714 -8.47 25.99 -26.60
CA PRO A 714 -8.34 27.38 -26.97
C PRO A 714 -9.08 27.77 -28.24
N MET A 715 -9.12 26.88 -29.23
CA MET A 715 -9.88 27.12 -30.49
C MET A 715 -11.39 27.10 -30.23
N MET A 716 -11.88 26.12 -29.52
CA MET A 716 -13.29 25.98 -29.18
C MET A 716 -13.78 27.12 -28.27
N ALA A 717 -12.92 27.62 -27.38
CA ALA A 717 -13.22 28.74 -26.45
C ALA A 717 -13.41 30.09 -27.18
N LYS A 718 -13.06 30.21 -28.47
CA LYS A 718 -13.35 31.42 -29.25
C LYS A 718 -14.85 31.56 -29.57
N VAL A 719 -15.58 30.44 -29.62
CA VAL A 719 -17.03 30.38 -29.94
C VAL A 719 -17.76 29.42 -28.98
N PRO A 720 -17.67 29.62 -27.68
CA PRO A 720 -18.10 28.64 -26.68
C PRO A 720 -19.60 28.38 -26.71
N GLY A 721 -20.41 29.40 -27.04
CA GLY A 721 -21.87 29.26 -27.17
C GLY A 721 -22.27 28.22 -28.20
N LEU A 722 -21.69 28.28 -29.39
CA LEU A 722 -21.96 27.33 -30.48
C LEU A 722 -21.49 25.92 -30.13
N VAL A 723 -20.27 25.80 -29.63
CA VAL A 723 -19.69 24.52 -29.25
C VAL A 723 -20.50 23.85 -28.14
N ASN A 724 -20.91 24.59 -27.11
CA ASN A 724 -21.71 24.09 -26.00
C ASN A 724 -23.10 23.59 -26.43
N VAL A 725 -23.74 24.22 -27.42
CA VAL A 725 -25.03 23.74 -27.99
C VAL A 725 -24.84 22.33 -28.56
N PHE A 726 -23.77 22.10 -29.33
CA PHE A 726 -23.46 20.76 -29.88
C PHE A 726 -23.11 19.76 -28.77
N LEU A 727 -22.24 20.13 -27.84
CA LEU A 727 -21.80 19.22 -26.73
C LEU A 727 -22.95 18.82 -25.80
N LYS A 728 -23.98 19.71 -25.63
CA LYS A 728 -25.17 19.41 -24.82
C LYS A 728 -26.21 18.59 -25.55
N ALA A 729 -26.17 18.52 -26.89
CA ALA A 729 -27.17 17.83 -27.70
C ALA A 729 -27.13 16.31 -27.43
N PRO A 730 -28.24 15.65 -27.02
CA PRO A 730 -28.24 14.22 -26.65
C PRO A 730 -27.77 13.28 -27.78
N TRP A 731 -28.06 13.64 -29.02
CA TRP A 731 -27.63 12.86 -30.20
C TRP A 731 -26.12 12.94 -30.40
N MET A 732 -25.50 14.09 -30.15
CA MET A 732 -24.03 14.27 -30.23
C MET A 732 -23.33 13.52 -29.09
N GLN A 733 -23.84 13.59 -27.87
CA GLN A 733 -23.30 12.83 -26.74
C GLN A 733 -23.31 11.32 -27.04
N ARG A 734 -24.43 10.79 -27.55
CA ARG A 734 -24.51 9.38 -27.98
C ARG A 734 -23.56 9.03 -29.13
N ALA A 735 -23.36 9.96 -30.05
CA ALA A 735 -22.42 9.77 -31.17
C ALA A 735 -20.97 9.72 -30.63
N ILE A 736 -20.57 10.66 -29.75
CA ILE A 736 -19.23 10.69 -29.13
C ILE A 736 -19.01 9.41 -28.30
N GLU A 737 -20.00 8.98 -27.50
CA GLU A 737 -19.90 7.75 -26.72
C GLU A 737 -19.65 6.52 -27.61
N LYS A 738 -20.45 6.35 -28.66
CA LYS A 738 -20.35 5.18 -29.55
C LYS A 738 -19.12 5.18 -30.46
N THR A 739 -18.68 6.34 -30.94
CA THR A 739 -17.58 6.43 -31.92
C THR A 739 -16.23 6.65 -31.26
N VAL A 740 -16.18 7.42 -30.18
CA VAL A 740 -14.96 7.82 -29.49
C VAL A 740 -14.81 7.07 -28.16
N GLY A 741 -15.91 6.64 -27.53
CA GLY A 741 -15.90 6.02 -26.20
C GLY A 741 -15.72 7.04 -25.06
N TYR A 742 -16.25 8.27 -25.24
CA TYR A 742 -16.14 9.37 -24.28
C TYR A 742 -17.53 9.82 -23.83
N VAL A 743 -17.76 9.94 -22.54
CA VAL A 743 -19.06 10.26 -21.93
C VAL A 743 -19.01 11.53 -21.10
N ASP A 744 -20.16 12.15 -20.91
CA ASP A 744 -20.35 13.32 -20.03
C ASP A 744 -19.31 14.43 -20.33
N THR A 745 -19.14 14.78 -21.64
CA THR A 745 -18.15 15.75 -22.11
C THR A 745 -18.30 17.09 -21.40
N PRO A 746 -17.23 17.63 -20.77
CA PRO A 746 -17.29 18.94 -20.12
C PRO A 746 -17.64 20.06 -21.08
N ILE A 747 -18.44 21.02 -20.63
CA ILE A 747 -18.82 22.20 -21.40
C ILE A 747 -17.82 23.34 -21.13
N LEU A 748 -17.58 24.16 -22.16
CA LEU A 748 -16.70 25.34 -22.07
C LEU A 748 -17.34 26.43 -21.23
N SER A 749 -16.48 27.17 -20.52
CA SER A 749 -16.91 28.37 -19.76
C SER A 749 -17.50 29.43 -20.70
N GLN A 750 -18.61 30.02 -20.28
CA GLN A 750 -19.29 31.08 -21.00
C GLN A 750 -19.72 32.18 -20.02
N PRO A 751 -19.24 33.43 -20.19
CA PRO A 751 -18.25 33.92 -21.17
C PRO A 751 -16.86 33.26 -20.99
N PRO A 752 -15.99 33.26 -22.04
CA PRO A 752 -14.62 32.76 -21.95
C PRO A 752 -13.76 33.60 -21.04
N LEU A 753 -12.65 33.02 -20.53
CA LEU A 753 -11.75 33.65 -19.57
C LEU A 753 -11.28 35.02 -20.01
N THR A 754 -10.91 35.19 -21.28
CA THR A 754 -10.44 36.46 -21.84
C THR A 754 -11.43 37.62 -21.63
N GLN A 755 -12.72 37.37 -21.85
CA GLN A 755 -13.76 38.35 -21.62
C GLN A 755 -14.02 38.62 -20.14
N ARG A 756 -13.85 37.63 -19.28
CA ARG A 756 -14.07 37.76 -17.82
C ARG A 756 -13.03 38.61 -17.15
N VAL A 757 -11.79 38.59 -17.62
CA VAL A 757 -10.65 39.22 -16.93
C VAL A 757 -10.06 40.41 -17.68
N GLU A 758 -10.53 40.75 -18.88
CA GLU A 758 -9.94 41.79 -19.73
C GLU A 758 -9.75 43.14 -19.01
N ALA A 759 -10.71 43.54 -18.20
CA ALA A 759 -10.64 44.77 -17.42
C ALA A 759 -9.96 44.66 -16.05
N LYS A 760 -9.55 43.42 -15.67
CA LYS A 760 -9.05 43.09 -14.31
C LYS A 760 -7.56 42.73 -14.29
N VAL A 761 -6.95 42.46 -15.44
CA VAL A 761 -5.55 42.03 -15.53
C VAL A 761 -4.70 42.99 -16.33
N THR A 762 -3.42 43.11 -15.95
CA THR A 762 -2.41 43.71 -16.81
C THR A 762 -2.07 42.76 -17.96
N GLN A 763 -2.04 43.29 -19.18
CA GLN A 763 -1.66 42.50 -20.35
C GLN A 763 -0.20 42.10 -20.26
N TYR A 764 0.10 40.82 -20.53
CA TYR A 764 1.47 40.32 -20.54
C TYR A 764 2.29 41.05 -21.62
N ASN A 765 3.38 41.69 -21.19
CA ASN A 765 4.42 42.25 -22.05
C ASN A 765 5.76 42.07 -21.35
N TYR A 766 6.62 41.26 -21.94
CA TYR A 766 7.92 40.91 -21.34
C TYR A 766 8.80 42.13 -21.06
N ASP A 767 8.94 43.04 -22.04
CA ASP A 767 9.79 44.21 -21.91
C ASP A 767 9.28 45.19 -20.87
N ALA A 768 7.95 45.37 -20.79
CA ALA A 768 7.31 46.20 -19.75
C ALA A 768 7.54 45.60 -18.36
N LEU A 769 7.40 44.29 -18.19
CA LEU A 769 7.65 43.59 -16.93
C LEU A 769 9.12 43.62 -16.51
N ARG A 770 10.04 43.50 -17.48
CA ARG A 770 11.47 43.60 -17.27
C ARG A 770 11.88 44.98 -16.75
N GLY A 771 11.21 46.04 -17.23
CA GLY A 771 11.42 47.40 -16.82
C GLY A 771 10.89 47.80 -15.45
N LEU A 772 10.15 46.94 -14.77
CA LEU A 772 9.61 47.20 -13.42
C LEU A 772 10.73 47.32 -12.36
N SER A 773 10.55 48.20 -11.39
CA SER A 773 11.40 48.22 -10.21
C SER A 773 11.22 46.96 -9.37
N GLU A 774 12.18 46.63 -8.52
CA GLU A 774 12.12 45.44 -7.66
C GLU A 774 10.88 45.47 -6.73
N THR A 775 10.47 46.65 -6.25
CA THR A 775 9.25 46.78 -5.45
C THR A 775 7.98 46.51 -6.27
N GLN A 776 7.95 46.94 -7.53
CA GLN A 776 6.82 46.62 -8.43
C GLN A 776 6.77 45.16 -8.79
N LYS A 777 7.95 44.52 -9.04
CA LYS A 777 8.06 43.07 -9.28
C LYS A 777 7.56 42.29 -8.08
N ALA A 778 7.98 42.67 -6.86
CA ALA A 778 7.52 42.04 -5.62
C ALA A 778 5.99 42.11 -5.42
N ASN A 779 5.35 43.17 -5.95
CA ASN A 779 3.90 43.38 -5.91
C ASN A 779 3.17 42.86 -7.17
N THR A 780 3.82 42.09 -8.02
CA THR A 780 3.23 41.50 -9.23
C THR A 780 3.16 40.00 -9.14
N VAL A 781 2.11 39.37 -9.67
CA VAL A 781 1.91 37.93 -9.72
C VAL A 781 1.62 37.51 -11.16
N LEU A 782 2.40 36.57 -11.70
CA LEU A 782 2.21 36.01 -13.02
C LEU A 782 1.34 34.72 -12.92
N ILE A 783 0.16 34.76 -13.53
CA ILE A 783 -0.77 33.65 -13.49
C ILE A 783 -0.53 32.72 -14.68
N VAL A 784 -0.09 31.51 -14.38
CA VAL A 784 0.16 30.45 -15.38
C VAL A 784 -1.15 29.75 -15.68
N GLN A 785 -1.58 29.79 -16.95
CA GLN A 785 -2.83 29.18 -17.38
C GLN A 785 -2.71 27.66 -17.56
N ASP A 786 -3.77 26.95 -17.23
CA ASP A 786 -3.96 25.53 -17.52
C ASP A 786 -5.23 25.28 -18.34
N PRO A 787 -5.35 24.15 -19.08
CA PRO A 787 -6.47 23.94 -19.99
C PRO A 787 -7.81 23.78 -19.27
N PHE A 788 -7.83 23.27 -18.05
CA PHE A 788 -9.06 22.93 -17.34
C PHE A 788 -9.67 24.16 -16.69
N THR A 789 -8.89 24.90 -15.90
CA THR A 789 -9.41 26.08 -15.21
C THR A 789 -9.59 27.25 -16.19
N SER A 790 -8.75 27.41 -17.21
CA SER A 790 -8.90 28.51 -18.17
C SER A 790 -10.08 28.36 -19.12
N PHE A 791 -10.40 27.12 -19.56
CA PHE A 791 -11.43 26.93 -20.59
C PHE A 791 -12.72 26.27 -20.10
N TYR A 792 -12.68 25.49 -19.02
CA TYR A 792 -13.85 24.75 -18.51
C TYR A 792 -14.32 25.22 -17.13
N ASP A 793 -13.50 26.02 -16.41
CA ASP A 793 -13.82 26.55 -15.08
C ASP A 793 -13.27 27.97 -14.86
N ALA A 794 -13.47 28.84 -15.87
CA ALA A 794 -12.86 30.18 -15.93
C ALA A 794 -13.22 31.10 -14.77
N SER A 795 -14.32 30.86 -14.07
CA SER A 795 -14.67 31.61 -12.84
C SER A 795 -13.61 31.49 -11.76
N VAL A 796 -12.93 30.33 -11.63
CA VAL A 796 -11.88 30.14 -10.63
C VAL A 796 -10.67 31.03 -10.91
N VAL A 797 -10.28 31.15 -12.20
CA VAL A 797 -9.17 32.03 -12.59
C VAL A 797 -9.57 33.52 -12.45
N GLU A 798 -10.81 33.88 -12.79
CA GLU A 798 -11.35 35.21 -12.58
C GLU A 798 -11.34 35.62 -11.10
N ASP A 799 -11.78 34.69 -10.22
CA ASP A 799 -11.78 34.92 -8.78
C ASP A 799 -10.36 34.97 -8.22
N TYR A 800 -9.42 34.20 -8.79
CA TYR A 800 -8.01 34.29 -8.43
C TYR A 800 -7.40 35.66 -8.80
N VAL A 801 -7.69 36.16 -10.00
CA VAL A 801 -7.31 37.51 -10.42
C VAL A 801 -7.86 38.55 -9.44
N SER A 802 -9.13 38.42 -9.07
CA SER A 802 -9.78 39.33 -8.10
C SER A 802 -9.16 39.22 -6.71
N LEU A 803 -8.81 38.00 -6.26
CA LEU A 803 -8.12 37.75 -4.99
C LEU A 803 -6.74 38.41 -4.95
N VAL A 804 -5.93 38.25 -5.99
CA VAL A 804 -4.61 38.89 -6.13
C VAL A 804 -4.73 40.41 -6.01
N SER A 805 -5.71 41.00 -6.71
CA SER A 805 -5.97 42.45 -6.65
C SER A 805 -6.47 42.92 -5.27
N THR A 806 -7.35 42.13 -4.63
CA THR A 806 -7.88 42.43 -3.29
C THR A 806 -6.77 42.44 -2.23
N LEU A 807 -5.76 41.56 -2.41
CA LEU A 807 -4.56 41.50 -1.55
C LEU A 807 -3.52 42.60 -1.88
N GLY A 808 -3.80 43.50 -2.81
CA GLY A 808 -2.93 44.64 -3.17
C GLY A 808 -1.83 44.30 -4.17
N PHE A 809 -1.89 43.13 -4.84
CA PHE A 809 -0.93 42.75 -5.87
C PHE A 809 -1.50 43.00 -7.27
N THR A 810 -0.61 43.12 -8.25
CA THR A 810 -0.95 43.28 -9.66
C THR A 810 -0.99 41.93 -10.37
N PRO A 811 -2.16 41.43 -10.80
CA PRO A 811 -2.26 40.21 -11.53
C PRO A 811 -1.88 40.40 -13.01
N VAL A 812 -1.02 39.54 -13.53
CA VAL A 812 -0.66 39.45 -14.95
C VAL A 812 -0.99 38.05 -15.46
N LEU A 813 -1.86 37.91 -16.42
CA LEU A 813 -2.20 36.65 -17.02
C LEU A 813 -1.20 36.31 -18.14
N LEU A 814 -0.41 35.23 -17.95
CA LEU A 814 0.51 34.75 -18.96
C LEU A 814 -0.25 34.16 -20.18
N PRO A 815 0.31 34.22 -21.39
CA PRO A 815 -0.25 33.49 -22.54
C PRO A 815 -0.40 32.01 -22.25
N PHE A 816 -1.50 31.42 -22.72
CA PHE A 816 -1.69 29.97 -22.58
C PHE A 816 -0.61 29.21 -23.35
N LYS A 817 0.08 28.30 -22.66
CA LYS A 817 1.01 27.33 -23.22
C LYS A 817 0.55 25.93 -22.85
N PRO A 818 0.51 24.98 -23.80
CA PRO A 818 0.20 23.60 -23.50
C PRO A 818 1.16 23.01 -22.47
N ASN A 819 0.63 22.34 -21.45
CA ASN A 819 1.44 21.64 -20.44
C ASN A 819 1.96 20.28 -20.95
N GLY A 820 1.18 19.62 -21.83
CA GLY A 820 1.51 18.32 -22.42
C GLY A 820 1.13 17.12 -21.52
N LYS A 821 0.65 17.31 -20.31
CA LYS A 821 0.27 16.19 -19.44
C LYS A 821 -0.72 15.19 -20.09
N PRO A 822 -1.75 15.61 -20.85
CA PRO A 822 -2.61 14.69 -21.58
C PRO A 822 -1.85 13.83 -22.62
N GLU A 823 -0.83 14.38 -23.27
CA GLU A 823 0.03 13.65 -24.22
C GLU A 823 0.84 12.57 -23.48
N HIS A 824 1.45 12.93 -22.34
CA HIS A 824 2.20 12.00 -21.50
C HIS A 824 1.30 10.85 -21.00
N VAL A 825 0.15 11.16 -20.41
CA VAL A 825 -0.78 10.17 -19.85
C VAL A 825 -1.24 9.16 -20.91
N LYS A 826 -1.36 9.57 -22.15
CA LYS A 826 -1.75 8.70 -23.28
C LYS A 826 -0.56 8.07 -24.03
N GLY A 827 0.69 8.26 -23.55
CA GLY A 827 1.90 7.67 -24.12
C GLY A 827 2.29 8.25 -25.48
N PHE A 828 2.06 9.54 -25.72
CA PHE A 828 2.59 10.27 -26.86
C PHE A 828 3.89 10.97 -26.47
N LEU A 829 4.91 10.19 -26.08
CA LEU A 829 6.09 10.70 -25.36
C LEU A 829 6.91 11.70 -26.18
N SER A 830 7.16 11.48 -27.49
CA SER A 830 7.89 12.44 -28.33
C SER A 830 7.13 13.75 -28.50
N ARG A 831 5.79 13.67 -28.59
CA ARG A 831 4.97 14.89 -28.64
C ARG A 831 5.03 15.65 -27.33
N PHE A 832 4.96 14.90 -26.20
CA PHE A 832 5.11 15.46 -24.87
C PHE A 832 6.46 16.13 -24.69
N ALA A 833 7.57 15.48 -25.06
CA ALA A 833 8.91 16.04 -24.95
C ALA A 833 9.05 17.37 -25.72
N LYS A 834 8.49 17.43 -26.93
CA LYS A 834 8.46 18.67 -27.74
C LYS A 834 7.61 19.76 -27.09
N THR A 835 6.40 19.40 -26.59
CA THR A 835 5.51 20.35 -25.91
C THR A 835 6.16 20.86 -24.63
N ALA A 836 6.75 19.97 -23.83
CA ALA A 836 7.44 20.30 -22.58
C ALA A 836 8.62 21.23 -22.83
N LYS A 837 9.47 20.95 -23.85
CA LYS A 837 10.62 21.81 -24.20
C LYS A 837 10.18 23.21 -24.56
N ASN A 838 9.21 23.37 -25.45
CA ASN A 838 8.71 24.69 -25.87
C ASN A 838 8.12 25.49 -24.71
N THR A 839 7.42 24.81 -23.78
CA THR A 839 6.81 25.46 -22.61
C THR A 839 7.87 25.78 -21.55
N ALA A 840 8.87 24.91 -21.37
CA ALA A 840 9.99 25.16 -20.46
C ALA A 840 10.82 26.35 -20.94
N GLU A 841 11.13 26.48 -22.23
CA GLU A 841 11.83 27.64 -22.81
C GLU A 841 11.09 28.94 -22.47
N PHE A 842 9.77 28.98 -22.68
CA PHE A 842 8.95 30.14 -22.34
C PHE A 842 8.95 30.44 -20.83
N LEU A 843 8.77 29.42 -19.97
CA LEU A 843 8.73 29.61 -18.53
C LEU A 843 10.10 30.02 -17.96
N ASN A 844 11.22 29.58 -18.54
CA ASN A 844 12.56 30.06 -18.17
C ASN A 844 12.77 31.53 -18.59
N GLU A 845 12.28 31.94 -19.77
CA GLU A 845 12.31 33.35 -20.18
C GLU A 845 11.54 34.21 -19.16
N VAL A 846 10.32 33.78 -18.79
CA VAL A 846 9.48 34.46 -17.79
C VAL A 846 10.14 34.46 -16.39
N ALA A 847 10.76 33.35 -15.98
CA ALA A 847 11.46 33.23 -14.71
C ALA A 847 12.60 34.24 -14.53
N SER A 848 13.25 34.65 -15.64
CA SER A 848 14.29 35.67 -15.61
C SER A 848 13.83 37.05 -15.14
N LEU A 849 12.52 37.28 -15.10
CA LEU A 849 11.90 38.50 -14.56
C LEU A 849 11.95 38.58 -13.03
N ASN A 850 12.21 37.47 -12.33
CA ASN A 850 12.17 37.33 -10.88
C ASN A 850 10.80 37.75 -10.27
N ILE A 851 9.71 37.44 -10.97
CA ILE A 851 8.33 37.68 -10.51
C ILE A 851 7.67 36.31 -10.22
N PRO A 852 6.97 36.13 -9.11
CA PRO A 852 6.32 34.87 -8.78
C PRO A 852 5.36 34.38 -9.87
N MET A 853 5.53 33.14 -10.33
CA MET A 853 4.61 32.45 -11.24
C MET A 853 3.71 31.51 -10.45
N VAL A 854 2.39 31.60 -10.62
CA VAL A 854 1.43 30.80 -9.88
C VAL A 854 0.44 30.10 -10.81
N GLY A 855 0.27 28.79 -10.64
CA GLY A 855 -0.73 27.98 -11.35
C GLY A 855 -1.87 27.58 -10.44
N VAL A 856 -3.09 27.51 -10.99
CA VAL A 856 -4.31 27.28 -10.21
C VAL A 856 -4.53 25.78 -9.93
N ASP A 857 -4.40 24.91 -10.94
CA ASP A 857 -4.58 23.47 -10.73
C ASP A 857 -3.27 22.78 -10.34
N ALA A 858 -3.20 22.29 -9.11
CA ALA A 858 -2.01 21.65 -8.56
C ALA A 858 -1.50 20.46 -9.42
N SER A 859 -2.38 19.71 -10.06
CA SER A 859 -1.99 18.54 -10.87
C SER A 859 -1.19 18.93 -12.10
N LEU A 860 -1.47 20.09 -12.68
CA LEU A 860 -0.75 20.66 -13.83
C LEU A 860 0.57 21.32 -13.37
N VAL A 861 0.57 22.03 -12.24
CA VAL A 861 1.80 22.59 -11.65
C VAL A 861 2.80 21.49 -11.32
N LEU A 862 2.35 20.39 -10.75
CA LEU A 862 3.19 19.24 -10.41
C LEU A 862 3.79 18.53 -11.64
N CYS A 863 3.18 18.66 -12.82
CA CYS A 863 3.76 18.17 -14.07
C CYS A 863 5.10 18.87 -14.39
N TYR A 864 5.20 20.18 -14.15
CA TYR A 864 6.45 20.93 -14.31
C TYR A 864 7.55 20.48 -13.34
N ARG A 865 7.17 19.94 -12.16
CA ARG A 865 8.07 19.51 -11.09
C ARG A 865 8.51 18.05 -11.19
N ASP A 866 7.78 17.20 -11.92
CA ASP A 866 8.07 15.76 -12.04
C ASP A 866 8.28 15.32 -13.49
N GLU A 867 7.23 15.29 -14.32
CA GLU A 867 7.33 14.78 -15.69
C GLU A 867 8.30 15.58 -16.55
N TYR A 868 8.36 16.91 -16.39
CA TYR A 868 9.33 17.75 -17.12
C TYR A 868 10.75 17.45 -16.70
N VAL A 869 11.02 17.31 -15.39
CA VAL A 869 12.35 16.96 -14.86
C VAL A 869 12.83 15.63 -15.44
N LYS A 870 11.96 14.61 -15.45
CA LYS A 870 12.29 13.28 -15.97
C LYS A 870 12.51 13.27 -17.49
N THR A 871 11.77 14.10 -18.22
CA THR A 871 11.80 14.09 -19.69
C THR A 871 12.89 14.98 -20.27
N LEU A 872 13.13 16.14 -19.67
CA LEU A 872 14.06 17.15 -20.18
C LEU A 872 15.41 17.16 -19.47
N GLY A 873 15.49 16.61 -18.26
CA GLY A 873 16.72 16.69 -17.46
C GLY A 873 17.16 18.14 -17.26
N GLU A 874 18.42 18.44 -17.62
CA GLU A 874 19.01 19.79 -17.53
C GLU A 874 18.35 20.80 -18.48
N ASP A 875 17.82 20.35 -19.63
CA ASP A 875 17.09 21.21 -20.60
C ASP A 875 15.79 21.80 -20.03
N ARG A 876 15.31 21.30 -18.88
CA ARG A 876 14.15 21.88 -18.18
C ARG A 876 14.41 23.31 -17.70
N GLY A 877 15.64 23.61 -17.29
CA GLY A 877 16.00 24.87 -16.63
C GLY A 877 15.44 24.99 -15.20
N ASP A 878 15.61 26.18 -14.61
CA ASP A 878 15.38 26.44 -13.18
C ASP A 878 14.06 27.15 -12.86
N PHE A 879 13.15 27.31 -13.81
CA PHE A 879 11.87 27.97 -13.55
C PHE A 879 11.08 27.27 -12.45
N HIS A 880 10.37 28.05 -11.66
CA HIS A 880 9.52 27.55 -10.57
C HIS A 880 8.10 28.11 -10.70
N VAL A 881 7.10 27.23 -10.74
CA VAL A 881 5.68 27.57 -10.69
C VAL A 881 5.14 27.16 -9.33
N LEU A 882 4.60 28.11 -8.58
CA LEU A 882 3.96 27.91 -7.29
C LEU A 882 2.50 27.48 -7.49
N THR A 883 1.96 26.73 -6.53
CA THR A 883 0.51 26.58 -6.38
C THR A 883 -0.07 27.78 -5.61
N VAL A 884 -1.40 27.93 -5.64
CA VAL A 884 -2.09 29.03 -4.98
C VAL A 884 -1.81 29.09 -3.48
N ASN A 885 -1.86 27.94 -2.78
CA ASN A 885 -1.57 27.85 -1.34
C ASN A 885 -0.11 28.22 -1.02
N GLU A 886 0.85 27.75 -1.81
CA GLU A 886 2.27 28.10 -1.62
C GLU A 886 2.48 29.62 -1.75
N TRP A 887 1.89 30.24 -2.76
CA TRP A 887 2.00 31.69 -2.92
C TRP A 887 1.29 32.45 -1.77
N LEU A 888 0.05 32.06 -1.40
CA LEU A 888 -0.69 32.70 -0.31
C LEU A 888 0.01 32.55 1.05
N ALA A 889 0.73 31.44 1.27
CA ALA A 889 1.54 31.25 2.48
C ALA A 889 2.69 32.26 2.58
N MET A 890 3.23 32.74 1.44
CA MET A 890 4.29 33.74 1.37
C MET A 890 3.78 35.18 1.53
N VAL A 891 2.45 35.42 1.41
CA VAL A 891 1.86 36.75 1.56
C VAL A 891 1.96 37.19 3.01
N PRO A 892 2.49 38.42 3.29
CA PRO A 892 2.65 38.93 4.65
C PRO A 892 1.34 38.98 5.44
N ASP A 893 1.37 38.66 6.73
CA ASP A 893 0.19 38.63 7.59
C ASP A 893 -0.48 40.01 7.68
N SER A 894 0.29 41.09 7.55
CA SER A 894 -0.22 42.48 7.53
C SER A 894 -1.21 42.73 6.39
N THR A 895 -1.16 41.99 5.31
CA THR A 895 -2.08 42.06 4.17
C THR A 895 -3.50 41.63 4.57
N PHE A 896 -3.62 40.73 5.56
CA PHE A 896 -4.89 40.19 6.07
C PHE A 896 -5.41 40.93 7.32
N ALA A 897 -4.73 41.99 7.80
CA ALA A 897 -4.99 42.59 9.10
C ALA A 897 -6.35 43.31 9.22
N ASN A 898 -6.98 43.71 8.11
CA ASN A 898 -8.20 44.50 8.10
C ASN A 898 -9.50 43.66 7.95
N VAL A 899 -9.42 42.36 8.09
CA VAL A 899 -10.58 41.48 7.91
C VAL A 899 -11.37 41.35 9.21
N SER A 900 -12.69 41.56 9.14
CA SER A 900 -13.58 41.39 10.29
C SER A 900 -13.61 39.94 10.76
N LYS A 901 -13.11 39.64 11.96
CA LYS A 901 -13.12 38.32 12.57
C LYS A 901 -14.47 38.06 13.27
N GLY A 902 -15.47 37.60 12.50
CA GLY A 902 -16.72 37.10 13.07
C GLY A 902 -16.67 35.61 13.37
N ALA A 903 -17.44 35.10 14.32
CA ALA A 903 -17.62 33.65 14.54
C ALA A 903 -18.36 33.06 13.33
N GLN A 904 -17.63 32.36 12.47
CA GLN A 904 -18.16 31.76 11.27
C GLN A 904 -18.18 30.21 11.42
N GLN A 905 -19.13 29.58 10.78
CA GLN A 905 -19.15 28.12 10.72
C GLN A 905 -17.93 27.59 9.96
N PRO A 906 -17.34 26.45 10.37
CA PRO A 906 -16.20 25.86 9.67
C PRO A 906 -16.53 25.54 8.20
N LEU A 907 -15.58 25.80 7.30
CA LEU A 907 -15.62 25.32 5.93
C LEU A 907 -14.92 23.95 5.84
N ALA A 908 -15.45 23.05 5.04
CA ALA A 908 -14.91 21.69 4.85
C ALA A 908 -13.97 21.63 3.65
N LEU A 909 -12.69 21.35 3.84
CA LEU A 909 -11.70 21.21 2.78
C LEU A 909 -11.50 19.75 2.39
N LEU A 910 -11.83 19.40 1.14
CA LEU A 910 -11.57 18.12 0.50
C LEU A 910 -10.43 18.29 -0.51
N SER A 911 -9.22 17.96 -0.10
CA SER A 911 -8.02 18.19 -0.90
C SER A 911 -7.89 17.22 -2.08
N HIS A 912 -7.34 17.70 -3.20
CA HIS A 912 -7.04 16.90 -4.36
C HIS A 912 -6.00 15.81 -4.04
N CYS A 913 -6.26 14.57 -4.47
CA CYS A 913 -5.41 13.43 -4.11
C CYS A 913 -3.93 13.59 -4.52
N THR A 914 -3.65 14.17 -5.69
CA THR A 914 -2.28 14.42 -6.15
C THR A 914 -1.58 15.50 -5.33
N GLU A 915 -2.29 16.60 -5.00
CA GLU A 915 -1.81 17.67 -4.13
C GLU A 915 -1.46 17.13 -2.74
N LYS A 916 -2.40 16.51 -2.07
CA LYS A 916 -2.24 15.90 -0.75
C LYS A 916 -1.07 14.89 -0.68
N THR A 917 -0.79 14.14 -1.76
CA THR A 917 0.29 13.15 -1.75
C THR A 917 1.65 13.68 -2.17
N ALA A 918 1.70 14.68 -3.04
CA ALA A 918 2.96 15.27 -3.53
C ALA A 918 3.36 16.54 -2.75
N MET A 919 2.41 17.19 -2.08
CA MET A 919 2.58 18.42 -1.30
C MET A 919 1.96 18.24 0.10
N PRO A 920 2.58 17.49 1.00
CA PRO A 920 1.98 17.14 2.32
C PRO A 920 1.65 18.33 3.20
N ALA A 921 2.33 19.49 3.02
CA ALA A 921 2.06 20.72 3.75
C ALA A 921 0.80 21.46 3.26
N SER A 922 0.26 21.12 2.09
CA SER A 922 -0.82 21.88 1.44
C SER A 922 -2.06 22.04 2.32
N GLU A 923 -2.47 21.01 3.05
CA GLU A 923 -3.64 21.10 3.96
C GLU A 923 -3.38 22.04 5.13
N GLN A 924 -2.16 22.02 5.69
CA GLN A 924 -1.74 22.92 6.77
C GLN A 924 -1.58 24.36 6.25
N ASP A 925 -1.06 24.54 5.04
CA ASP A 925 -0.98 25.87 4.41
C ASP A 925 -2.37 26.49 4.30
N TRP A 926 -3.36 25.75 3.80
CA TRP A 926 -4.74 26.23 3.74
C TRP A 926 -5.32 26.55 5.12
N GLN A 927 -5.07 25.72 6.14
CA GLN A 927 -5.49 26.03 7.52
C GLN A 927 -4.87 27.33 8.02
N ALA A 928 -3.57 27.50 7.82
CA ALA A 928 -2.86 28.72 8.23
C ALA A 928 -3.37 29.96 7.49
N ILE A 929 -3.61 29.86 6.16
CA ILE A 929 -4.15 30.97 5.36
C ILE A 929 -5.53 31.39 5.86
N PHE A 930 -6.45 30.45 6.06
CA PHE A 930 -7.79 30.76 6.56
C PHE A 930 -7.79 31.25 8.01
N ALA A 931 -6.86 30.79 8.83
CA ALA A 931 -6.66 31.30 10.20
C ALA A 931 -6.28 32.79 10.22
N LYS A 932 -5.51 33.31 9.22
CA LYS A 932 -5.14 34.70 9.07
C LYS A 932 -6.40 35.61 8.94
N VAL A 933 -7.46 35.09 8.32
CA VAL A 933 -8.74 35.81 8.15
C VAL A 933 -9.82 35.44 9.19
N GLY A 934 -9.48 34.61 10.18
CA GLY A 934 -10.37 34.18 11.25
C GLY A 934 -11.47 33.20 10.84
N GLN A 935 -11.34 32.56 9.67
CA GLN A 935 -12.27 31.56 9.18
C GLN A 935 -11.77 30.14 9.54
N PRO A 936 -12.46 29.38 10.39
CA PRO A 936 -12.08 27.99 10.66
C PRO A 936 -12.33 27.10 9.45
N ILE A 937 -11.45 26.11 9.26
CA ILE A 937 -11.64 25.06 8.25
C ILE A 937 -11.39 23.67 8.84
N ASP A 938 -12.22 22.71 8.44
CA ASP A 938 -12.07 21.29 8.74
C ASP A 938 -11.39 20.58 7.57
N ILE A 939 -10.30 19.87 7.84
CA ILE A 939 -9.67 18.99 6.85
C ILE A 939 -10.43 17.67 6.81
N VAL A 940 -11.10 17.41 5.71
CA VAL A 940 -11.91 16.19 5.56
C VAL A 940 -11.08 15.08 4.89
N ALA A 941 -10.91 13.98 5.60
CA ALA A 941 -10.14 12.83 5.10
C ALA A 941 -10.93 12.10 3.99
N VAL A 942 -10.49 12.25 2.75
CA VAL A 942 -11.04 11.53 1.59
C VAL A 942 -9.94 10.92 0.72
N GLY A 943 -10.28 9.85 0.03
CA GLY A 943 -9.44 9.23 -0.99
C GLY A 943 -9.57 9.91 -2.37
N CYS A 944 -9.51 9.13 -3.44
CA CYS A 944 -9.69 9.63 -4.81
C CYS A 944 -11.16 9.91 -5.12
N CYS A 945 -11.43 10.99 -5.85
CA CYS A 945 -12.77 11.30 -6.36
C CYS A 945 -13.20 10.44 -7.57
N GLY A 946 -12.29 9.69 -8.19
CA GLY A 946 -12.56 8.82 -9.33
C GLY A 946 -12.48 9.49 -10.70
N MET A 947 -12.38 10.82 -10.81
CA MET A 947 -12.34 11.51 -12.10
C MET A 947 -10.95 11.46 -12.77
N ALA A 948 -9.90 11.87 -12.06
CA ALA A 948 -8.51 11.89 -12.54
C ALA A 948 -8.35 12.40 -13.99
N GLY A 949 -8.52 13.69 -14.16
CA GLY A 949 -8.50 14.33 -15.49
C GLY A 949 -9.62 13.82 -16.40
N THR A 950 -9.28 13.04 -17.42
CA THR A 950 -10.23 12.51 -18.40
C THR A 950 -10.67 11.06 -18.13
N TYR A 951 -10.08 10.37 -17.16
CA TYR A 951 -10.37 8.94 -16.88
C TYR A 951 -11.86 8.69 -16.62
N GLY A 952 -12.49 9.49 -15.76
CA GLY A 952 -13.91 9.35 -15.42
C GLY A 952 -14.86 9.60 -16.60
N HIS A 953 -14.38 10.24 -17.67
CA HIS A 953 -15.11 10.48 -18.90
C HIS A 953 -14.94 9.38 -19.96
N GLU A 954 -14.06 8.38 -19.72
CA GLU A 954 -13.96 7.23 -20.61
C GLU A 954 -15.11 6.26 -20.31
N ALA A 955 -15.90 5.90 -21.35
CA ALA A 955 -17.12 5.10 -21.20
C ALA A 955 -16.88 3.78 -20.46
N GLU A 956 -15.78 3.10 -20.74
CA GLU A 956 -15.37 1.83 -20.13
C GLU A 956 -14.93 1.98 -18.65
N GLN A 957 -14.58 3.20 -18.22
CA GLN A 957 -14.14 3.48 -16.85
C GLN A 957 -15.21 4.16 -15.97
N LYS A 958 -16.36 4.54 -16.59
CA LYS A 958 -17.42 5.28 -15.89
C LYS A 958 -17.88 4.60 -14.60
N GLN A 959 -18.19 3.32 -14.64
CA GLN A 959 -18.67 2.56 -13.47
C GLN A 959 -17.59 2.49 -12.37
N LYS A 960 -16.33 2.25 -12.75
CA LYS A 960 -15.21 2.26 -11.80
C LYS A 960 -15.01 3.64 -11.18
N SER A 961 -15.14 4.70 -11.99
CA SER A 961 -15.03 6.09 -11.51
C SER A 961 -16.09 6.41 -10.46
N LEU A 962 -17.36 6.00 -10.70
CA LEU A 962 -18.46 6.18 -9.74
C LEU A 962 -18.25 5.33 -8.47
N ALA A 963 -17.81 4.09 -8.62
CA ALA A 963 -17.50 3.23 -7.47
C ALA A 963 -16.36 3.79 -6.60
N ILE A 964 -15.33 4.40 -7.22
CA ILE A 964 -14.24 5.07 -6.48
C ILE A 964 -14.78 6.26 -5.69
N TYR A 965 -15.68 7.06 -6.28
CA TYR A 965 -16.33 8.18 -5.58
C TYR A 965 -17.07 7.72 -4.33
N GLY A 966 -17.85 6.65 -4.44
CA GLY A 966 -18.60 6.04 -3.33
C GLY A 966 -17.74 5.51 -2.19
N LEU A 967 -16.41 5.33 -2.38
CA LEU A 967 -15.55 4.85 -1.29
C LEU A 967 -15.44 5.82 -0.12
N SER A 968 -15.43 7.14 -0.37
CA SER A 968 -15.24 8.14 0.69
C SER A 968 -15.94 9.48 0.42
N TRP A 969 -15.96 9.98 -0.82
CA TRP A 969 -16.48 11.31 -1.16
C TRP A 969 -17.98 11.45 -0.87
N GLU A 970 -18.77 10.49 -1.29
CA GLU A 970 -20.22 10.51 -1.10
C GLU A 970 -20.63 10.67 0.38
N GLN A 971 -19.96 9.96 1.29
CA GLN A 971 -20.25 10.03 2.72
C GLN A 971 -19.72 11.32 3.35
N ALA A 972 -18.54 11.78 2.92
CA ALA A 972 -17.92 13.00 3.41
C ALA A 972 -18.78 14.24 3.10
N LEU A 973 -19.32 14.32 1.88
CA LEU A 973 -20.16 15.45 1.46
C LEU A 973 -21.48 15.54 2.23
N LYS A 974 -22.04 14.42 2.67
CA LYS A 974 -23.31 14.40 3.46
C LYS A 974 -23.17 15.00 4.87
N GLN A 975 -21.94 15.20 5.33
CA GLN A 975 -21.67 15.71 6.69
C GLN A 975 -21.68 17.24 6.76
N TYR A 976 -21.65 17.94 5.62
CA TYR A 976 -21.54 19.39 5.55
C TYR A 976 -22.58 20.00 4.61
N PRO A 977 -23.04 21.24 4.85
CA PRO A 977 -23.87 21.95 3.90
C PRO A 977 -23.08 22.26 2.62
N GLN A 978 -23.76 22.28 1.47
CA GLN A 978 -23.12 22.39 0.15
C GLN A 978 -22.28 23.66 -0.02
N ASP A 979 -22.69 24.76 0.57
CA ASP A 979 -22.02 26.07 0.53
C ASP A 979 -20.77 26.14 1.42
N ALA A 980 -20.63 25.23 2.38
CA ALA A 980 -19.44 25.10 3.20
C ALA A 980 -18.36 24.19 2.58
N ILE A 981 -18.66 23.46 1.51
CA ILE A 981 -17.74 22.47 0.92
C ILE A 981 -16.77 23.13 -0.06
N MET A 982 -15.47 22.87 0.15
CA MET A 982 -14.39 23.32 -0.72
C MET A 982 -13.62 22.11 -1.30
N ALA A 983 -13.16 22.21 -2.56
CA ALA A 983 -12.28 21.24 -3.16
C ALA A 983 -11.23 21.90 -4.06
N THR A 984 -9.95 21.55 -3.89
CA THR A 984 -8.82 22.17 -4.59
C THR A 984 -8.73 21.79 -6.06
N GLY A 985 -8.95 20.50 -6.41
CA GLY A 985 -8.76 19.99 -7.77
C GLY A 985 -9.95 20.21 -8.70
N TYR A 986 -9.70 20.61 -9.94
CA TYR A 986 -10.71 20.67 -11.00
C TYR A 986 -11.44 19.32 -11.17
N SER A 987 -10.70 18.22 -11.24
CA SER A 987 -11.27 16.86 -11.37
C SER A 987 -12.26 16.53 -10.27
N CYS A 988 -11.95 16.92 -9.01
CA CYS A 988 -12.83 16.69 -7.86
C CYS A 988 -14.12 17.48 -7.96
N ARG A 989 -14.01 18.78 -8.27
CA ARG A 989 -15.19 19.65 -8.44
C ARG A 989 -16.08 19.20 -9.59
N SER A 990 -15.47 18.75 -10.68
CA SER A 990 -16.21 18.19 -11.84
C SER A 990 -16.93 16.90 -11.49
N GLN A 991 -16.32 16.01 -10.72
CA GLN A 991 -16.95 14.76 -10.30
C GLN A 991 -18.14 15.00 -9.37
N VAL A 992 -17.99 15.88 -8.38
CA VAL A 992 -19.10 16.26 -7.50
C VAL A 992 -20.24 16.90 -8.30
N ALA A 993 -19.93 17.84 -9.20
CA ALA A 993 -20.94 18.46 -10.06
C ALA A 993 -21.70 17.45 -10.92
N ARG A 994 -21.01 16.40 -11.41
CA ARG A 994 -21.60 15.32 -12.20
C ARG A 994 -22.58 14.45 -11.41
N ILE A 995 -22.26 14.19 -10.13
CA ILE A 995 -23.01 13.24 -9.29
C ILE A 995 -24.04 13.96 -8.43
N GLU A 996 -23.62 15.00 -7.71
CA GLU A 996 -24.42 15.70 -6.70
C GLU A 996 -25.16 16.93 -7.23
N GLN A 997 -25.02 17.28 -8.52
CA GLN A 997 -25.67 18.42 -9.17
C GLN A 997 -25.31 19.79 -8.58
N PHE A 998 -24.24 19.90 -7.76
CA PHE A 998 -23.63 21.16 -7.33
C PHE A 998 -22.11 21.09 -7.50
N LYS A 999 -21.47 22.23 -7.68
CA LYS A 999 -20.02 22.33 -7.86
C LYS A 999 -19.39 22.97 -6.63
N PRO A 1000 -18.55 22.23 -5.87
CA PRO A 1000 -17.81 22.81 -4.74
C PRO A 1000 -16.96 24.00 -5.18
N ARG A 1001 -16.82 25.00 -4.31
CA ARG A 1001 -15.92 26.14 -4.55
C ARG A 1001 -14.45 25.71 -4.38
N HIS A 1002 -13.56 26.39 -5.10
CA HIS A 1002 -12.12 26.29 -4.79
C HIS A 1002 -11.84 27.09 -3.51
N PRO A 1003 -10.89 26.68 -2.62
CA PRO A 1003 -10.54 27.45 -1.42
C PRO A 1003 -10.26 28.94 -1.69
N LEU A 1004 -9.60 29.29 -2.80
CA LEU A 1004 -9.35 30.67 -3.19
C LEU A 1004 -10.64 31.49 -3.37
N GLN A 1005 -11.73 30.88 -3.85
CA GLN A 1005 -13.02 31.51 -4.04
C GLN A 1005 -13.70 31.79 -2.69
N CYS A 1006 -13.57 30.86 -1.74
CA CYS A 1006 -14.06 31.06 -0.39
C CYS A 1006 -13.25 32.12 0.34
N LEU A 1007 -11.93 32.14 0.20
CA LEU A 1007 -11.05 33.15 0.77
C LEU A 1007 -11.39 34.54 0.21
N LEU A 1008 -11.60 34.70 -1.10
CA LEU A 1008 -12.04 35.94 -1.72
C LEU A 1008 -13.37 36.42 -1.12
N ALA A 1009 -14.34 35.49 -0.98
CA ALA A 1009 -15.64 35.85 -0.42
C ALA A 1009 -15.55 36.36 1.05
N VAL A 1010 -14.64 35.77 1.86
CA VAL A 1010 -14.37 36.21 3.24
C VAL A 1010 -13.69 37.59 3.25
N LEU A 1011 -12.78 37.87 2.31
CA LEU A 1011 -12.09 39.16 2.22
C LEU A 1011 -13.00 40.31 1.71
N GLN A 1012 -14.12 39.99 1.06
CA GLN A 1012 -15.08 40.95 0.53
C GLN A 1012 -16.25 41.22 1.47
N GLN A 1013 -16.39 40.52 2.58
CA GLN A 1013 -17.33 40.77 3.69
C GLN A 1013 -16.82 41.84 4.64
#